data_8a5c6d507f01063cf149697da9758f21
#
_entry.id   8a5c6d507f01063cf149697da9758f21
#
_cell.length_a   1.000
_cell.length_b   1.000
_cell.length_c   1.000
_cell.angle_alpha   90.00
_cell.angle_beta   90.00
_cell.angle_gamma   90.00
#
_symmetry.space_group_name_H-M   'P 1'
#
loop_
_entity.id
_entity.type
_entity.pdbx_description
1 polymer ?
#
loop_
_entity_poly.entity_id
_entity_poly.type
_entity_poly.pdbx_seq_one_letter_code
_entity_poly.pdbx_strand_id
1 'polypeptide(L)'
;MATTRPQLAFAAPLEAIDEFGKWFWAFLKTELSPYPGRAWVVGRITIAATVVMVIVMTFRIPSGFLAAIFTLFITRENPTATFRSGVRVIAAFLIGTIYTIAGVATLVDDPLTHFVWVVVSLFIAFYLIQIIPDYGTAVAFGFMVAGAIPLWDQNLLNVNDRVENTLWLGFTTPLGIAVATVVEYVFRRVHPTNDLTEGIEERLEAVEAVLRHIAQKLPLDGNVEKKINLYANVGASRLRRLLVRSEYSSHFVAQMNAAVSLLGRLVDSAASLRAFLVTQPDSPTDLDRARCLRLAEEIVLLRSDLMARRMPRPFNLPDITKPSNVPLLSMMERTAALIPQAFTGVDSINEFVPAPMDEQTPQRLIVRDAFSNPEYLKFALRGMLAASLCYIVYNVVDWRGLSTCLPTCIITALSTIGSSRQKQFLRLGGAIVGGLIIGMGAQMFVLPYLDSIAGFTVLFAAVTALCSWVATSSPRLSYLGVQAALAFYLINLQEFTIQTSLSIARDRVFGVLLGLMSMWLIFDRLWVRDALEEMQALFAKNLSMLAELAEQLMLEDRNAAVKRIRQLRDQLNAGFQAVNAQADAVLFEFGTGRRRKLEVRDDVRRWQPNLRTLLLVQLTFTQYRIQLPLKTLPPEVAEVLGVFERDAARIMRVMADEVSGQAVLPAPDILASAANLHRAINKWYEDHDQPMSALASDAIHLTDSIASILAPLHEDIHLTFVAAREPQAAPQSNQVPGLQT
;
A
#
# COMPACT_ATOMS: atom_id res chain seq x y z
N MET A 1 -15.57 -36.75 32.03
CA MET A 1 -16.41 -37.90 31.65
C MET A 1 -16.78 -37.71 30.18
N ALA A 2 -16.62 -38.77 29.42
CA ALA A 2 -17.03 -39.00 28.04
C ALA A 2 -16.50 -38.05 26.95
N THR A 3 -15.34 -38.42 26.45
CA THR A 3 -14.80 -38.08 25.15
C THR A 3 -15.63 -38.71 24.05
N THR A 4 -16.45 -37.95 23.35
CA THR A 4 -17.00 -38.38 22.07
C THR A 4 -16.07 -37.86 20.95
N ARG A 5 -15.31 -38.77 20.39
CA ARG A 5 -14.62 -38.57 19.08
C ARG A 5 -15.71 -38.48 18.01
N PRO A 6 -15.72 -37.46 17.14
CA PRO A 6 -16.59 -37.50 15.97
C PRO A 6 -16.03 -38.53 14.99
N GLN A 7 -16.90 -39.43 14.59
CA GLN A 7 -16.69 -40.40 13.50
C GLN A 7 -16.44 -39.61 12.21
N LEU A 8 -15.23 -39.69 11.67
CA LEU A 8 -14.89 -39.25 10.34
C LEU A 8 -15.51 -40.23 9.34
N ALA A 9 -16.68 -39.93 8.87
CA ALA A 9 -17.31 -40.61 7.74
C ALA A 9 -17.29 -39.66 6.51
N PHE A 10 -17.35 -40.23 5.36
CA PHE A 10 -17.20 -39.68 4.00
C PHE A 10 -18.06 -38.45 3.59
N ALA A 11 -18.80 -37.83 4.50
CA ALA A 11 -19.52 -36.57 4.30
C ALA A 11 -18.64 -35.30 4.48
N ALA A 12 -17.49 -35.42 5.09
CA ALA A 12 -16.58 -34.30 5.40
C ALA A 12 -16.04 -33.50 4.18
N PRO A 13 -15.81 -34.09 2.98
CA PRO A 13 -15.34 -33.31 1.87
C PRO A 13 -16.42 -32.42 1.23
N LEU A 14 -17.68 -32.81 1.25
CA LEU A 14 -18.79 -32.03 0.68
C LEU A 14 -19.14 -30.82 1.56
N GLU A 15 -19.17 -30.99 2.88
CA GLU A 15 -19.39 -29.90 3.84
C GLU A 15 -18.22 -28.89 3.79
N ALA A 16 -16.99 -29.38 3.71
CA ALA A 16 -15.81 -28.52 3.56
C ALA A 16 -15.82 -27.73 2.24
N ILE A 17 -16.33 -28.31 1.15
CA ILE A 17 -16.50 -27.63 -0.13
C ILE A 17 -17.59 -26.56 -0.05
N ASP A 18 -18.71 -26.86 0.63
CA ASP A 18 -19.81 -25.90 0.81
C ASP A 18 -19.39 -24.73 1.74
N GLU A 19 -18.70 -25.01 2.84
CA GLU A 19 -18.12 -23.96 3.71
C GLU A 19 -17.10 -23.11 2.99
N PHE A 20 -16.21 -23.73 2.22
CA PHE A 20 -15.25 -23.00 1.37
C PHE A 20 -15.99 -22.17 0.30
N GLY A 21 -17.03 -22.69 -0.31
CA GLY A 21 -17.85 -21.97 -1.28
C GLY A 21 -18.54 -20.75 -0.66
N LYS A 22 -19.14 -20.89 0.53
CA LYS A 22 -19.76 -19.79 1.27
C LYS A 22 -18.74 -18.74 1.69
N TRP A 23 -17.59 -19.16 2.21
CA TRP A 23 -16.50 -18.26 2.57
C TRP A 23 -15.96 -17.51 1.35
N PHE A 24 -15.72 -18.23 0.24
CA PHE A 24 -15.22 -17.64 -1.00
C PHE A 24 -16.21 -16.64 -1.60
N TRP A 25 -17.51 -16.96 -1.56
CA TRP A 25 -18.55 -16.05 -2.02
C TRP A 25 -18.67 -14.79 -1.16
N ALA A 26 -18.60 -14.94 0.17
CA ALA A 26 -18.57 -13.81 1.10
C ALA A 26 -17.34 -12.94 0.89
N PHE A 27 -16.18 -13.55 0.68
CA PHE A 27 -14.94 -12.88 0.33
C PHE A 27 -15.09 -12.08 -0.99
N LEU A 28 -15.57 -12.71 -2.06
CA LEU A 28 -15.79 -12.02 -3.35
C LEU A 28 -16.77 -10.87 -3.21
N LYS A 29 -17.87 -11.06 -2.49
CA LYS A 29 -18.87 -10.01 -2.26
C LYS A 29 -18.29 -8.81 -1.54
N THR A 30 -17.41 -9.03 -0.58
CA THR A 30 -16.74 -7.96 0.16
C THR A 30 -15.72 -7.24 -0.72
N GLU A 31 -14.88 -7.97 -1.45
CA GLU A 31 -13.80 -7.41 -2.28
C GLU A 31 -14.35 -6.71 -3.55
N LEU A 32 -15.43 -7.21 -4.12
CA LEU A 32 -16.06 -6.64 -5.31
C LEU A 32 -17.14 -5.59 -5.00
N SER A 33 -17.36 -5.27 -3.73
CA SER A 33 -18.35 -4.27 -3.32
C SER A 33 -18.07 -2.90 -3.96
N PRO A 34 -19.10 -2.17 -4.37
CA PRO A 34 -18.93 -0.82 -4.91
C PRO A 34 -18.43 0.15 -3.84
N TYR A 35 -17.53 1.04 -4.23
CA TYR A 35 -17.12 2.18 -3.41
C TYR A 35 -17.32 3.47 -4.23
N PRO A 36 -17.49 4.64 -3.58
CA PRO A 36 -17.69 5.92 -4.29
C PRO A 36 -16.57 6.17 -5.32
N GLY A 37 -16.95 6.58 -6.52
CA GLY A 37 -16.00 6.86 -7.61
C GLY A 37 -15.52 5.67 -8.43
N ARG A 38 -15.70 4.41 -7.99
CA ARG A 38 -15.21 3.22 -8.71
C ARG A 38 -15.81 3.10 -10.13
N ALA A 39 -17.10 3.33 -10.28
CA ALA A 39 -17.77 3.25 -11.57
C ALA A 39 -17.16 4.22 -12.60
N TRP A 40 -16.75 5.43 -12.17
CA TRP A 40 -16.09 6.40 -13.04
C TRP A 40 -14.70 5.95 -13.49
N VAL A 41 -13.93 5.33 -12.59
CA VAL A 41 -12.61 4.75 -12.93
C VAL A 41 -12.78 3.63 -13.94
N VAL A 42 -13.72 2.70 -13.69
CA VAL A 42 -14.05 1.61 -14.62
C VAL A 42 -14.50 2.16 -15.97
N GLY A 43 -15.37 3.18 -15.98
CA GLY A 43 -15.84 3.84 -17.19
C GLY A 43 -14.69 4.44 -18.02
N ARG A 44 -13.77 5.15 -17.39
CA ARG A 44 -12.59 5.73 -18.06
C ARG A 44 -11.72 4.66 -18.71
N ILE A 45 -11.38 3.59 -17.96
CA ILE A 45 -10.57 2.48 -18.46
C ILE A 45 -11.28 1.81 -19.64
N THR A 46 -12.57 1.52 -19.49
CA THR A 46 -13.38 0.86 -20.53
C THR A 46 -13.43 1.68 -21.81
N ILE A 47 -13.69 2.98 -21.69
CA ILE A 47 -13.75 3.88 -22.86
C ILE A 47 -12.37 3.99 -23.52
N ALA A 48 -11.29 4.18 -22.72
CA ALA A 48 -9.94 4.28 -23.26
C ALA A 48 -9.52 3.00 -24.03
N ALA A 49 -9.74 1.83 -23.44
CA ALA A 49 -9.40 0.55 -24.07
C ALA A 49 -10.27 0.29 -25.32
N THR A 50 -11.55 0.64 -25.27
CA THR A 50 -12.47 0.47 -26.42
C THR A 50 -12.09 1.40 -27.56
N VAL A 51 -11.75 2.66 -27.29
CA VAL A 51 -11.27 3.61 -28.33
C VAL A 51 -9.97 3.09 -28.95
N VAL A 52 -9.04 2.60 -28.15
CA VAL A 52 -7.80 1.98 -28.65
C VAL A 52 -8.11 0.78 -29.53
N MET A 53 -9.02 -0.10 -29.11
CA MET A 53 -9.42 -1.28 -29.91
C MET A 53 -9.99 -0.84 -31.26
N VAL A 54 -10.88 0.17 -31.30
CA VAL A 54 -11.45 0.68 -32.56
C VAL A 54 -10.36 1.25 -33.47
N ILE A 55 -9.40 2.02 -32.92
CA ILE A 55 -8.27 2.57 -33.69
C ILE A 55 -7.43 1.42 -34.25
N VAL A 56 -7.05 0.45 -33.42
CA VAL A 56 -6.21 -0.68 -33.80
C VAL A 56 -6.87 -1.50 -34.93
N MET A 57 -8.14 -1.81 -34.79
CA MET A 57 -8.89 -2.58 -35.80
C MET A 57 -9.09 -1.81 -37.11
N THR A 58 -9.39 -0.49 -37.02
CA THR A 58 -9.64 0.36 -38.19
C THR A 58 -8.37 0.59 -39.00
N PHE A 59 -7.25 0.89 -38.33
CA PHE A 59 -5.97 1.19 -38.98
C PHE A 59 -5.07 -0.03 -39.13
N ARG A 60 -5.53 -1.21 -38.72
CA ARG A 60 -4.79 -2.50 -38.82
C ARG A 60 -3.40 -2.39 -38.16
N ILE A 61 -3.34 -1.87 -36.92
CA ILE A 61 -2.09 -1.67 -36.21
C ILE A 61 -1.62 -3.00 -35.59
N PRO A 62 -0.44 -3.54 -35.98
CA PRO A 62 0.09 -4.78 -35.42
C PRO A 62 0.29 -4.70 -33.90
N SER A 63 0.18 -5.84 -33.22
CA SER A 63 0.37 -5.92 -31.75
C SER A 63 -0.55 -5.00 -30.93
N GLY A 64 -1.73 -4.67 -31.44
CA GLY A 64 -2.68 -3.71 -30.85
C GLY A 64 -3.18 -4.09 -29.45
N PHE A 65 -3.11 -5.37 -29.07
CA PHE A 65 -3.40 -5.83 -27.71
C PHE A 65 -2.55 -5.11 -26.65
N LEU A 66 -1.29 -4.74 -26.97
CA LEU A 66 -0.42 -3.99 -26.06
C LEU A 66 -0.97 -2.60 -25.78
N ALA A 67 -1.42 -1.89 -26.81
CA ALA A 67 -2.04 -0.59 -26.63
C ALA A 67 -3.24 -0.65 -25.68
N ALA A 68 -4.12 -1.64 -25.86
CA ALA A 68 -5.30 -1.84 -25.01
C ALA A 68 -4.90 -2.19 -23.55
N ILE A 69 -3.87 -3.02 -23.33
CA ILE A 69 -3.39 -3.36 -22.01
C ILE A 69 -2.80 -2.16 -21.28
N PHE A 70 -2.01 -1.33 -21.97
CA PHE A 70 -1.37 -0.20 -21.34
C PHE A 70 -2.35 0.89 -20.94
N THR A 71 -3.59 0.91 -21.47
CA THR A 71 -4.65 1.76 -20.91
C THR A 71 -5.01 1.39 -19.46
N LEU A 72 -5.01 0.09 -19.12
CA LEU A 72 -5.26 -0.38 -17.75
C LEU A 72 -4.06 -0.13 -16.84
N PHE A 73 -2.84 -0.32 -17.33
CA PHE A 73 -1.63 -0.17 -16.49
C PHE A 73 -1.32 1.27 -16.15
N ILE A 74 -1.60 2.21 -17.07
CA ILE A 74 -1.18 3.60 -16.92
C ILE A 74 -2.20 4.47 -16.20
N THR A 75 -3.49 4.11 -16.22
CA THR A 75 -4.56 4.89 -15.59
C THR A 75 -4.30 5.04 -14.09
N ARG A 76 -4.22 6.29 -13.63
CA ARG A 76 -3.99 6.68 -12.24
C ARG A 76 -5.17 7.52 -11.74
N GLU A 77 -5.14 7.88 -10.47
CA GLU A 77 -6.17 8.74 -9.87
C GLU A 77 -6.20 10.16 -10.47
N ASN A 78 -5.10 10.61 -11.07
CA ASN A 78 -4.93 11.99 -11.57
C ASN A 78 -4.29 12.01 -12.96
N PRO A 79 -4.84 12.78 -13.95
CA PRO A 79 -4.31 12.87 -15.32
C PRO A 79 -2.84 13.28 -15.40
N THR A 80 -2.38 14.21 -14.55
CA THR A 80 -0.97 14.62 -14.51
C THR A 80 -0.05 13.50 -14.03
N ALA A 81 -0.51 12.66 -13.09
CA ALA A 81 0.24 11.49 -12.66
C ALA A 81 0.28 10.42 -13.76
N THR A 82 -0.84 10.19 -14.44
CA THR A 82 -0.94 9.32 -15.62
C THR A 82 -0.01 9.78 -16.71
N PHE A 83 -0.02 11.07 -17.07
CA PHE A 83 0.87 11.64 -18.08
C PHE A 83 2.36 11.44 -17.73
N ARG A 84 2.77 11.79 -16.48
CA ARG A 84 4.18 11.63 -16.05
C ARG A 84 4.63 10.17 -16.04
N SER A 85 3.79 9.26 -15.58
CA SER A 85 4.06 7.82 -15.62
C SER A 85 4.11 7.35 -17.07
N GLY A 86 3.17 7.83 -17.90
CA GLY A 86 3.12 7.54 -19.33
C GLY A 86 4.40 7.92 -20.07
N VAL A 87 4.89 9.13 -19.87
CA VAL A 87 6.16 9.59 -20.49
C VAL A 87 7.33 8.69 -20.10
N ARG A 88 7.43 8.29 -18.83
CA ARG A 88 8.50 7.36 -18.39
C ARG A 88 8.38 5.97 -19.02
N VAL A 89 7.17 5.44 -19.12
CA VAL A 89 6.92 4.14 -19.76
C VAL A 89 7.22 4.21 -21.27
N ILE A 90 6.80 5.29 -21.96
CA ILE A 90 7.13 5.53 -23.38
C ILE A 90 8.65 5.60 -23.58
N ALA A 91 9.35 6.32 -22.72
CA ALA A 91 10.81 6.40 -22.79
C ALA A 91 11.47 5.01 -22.61
N ALA A 92 10.97 4.19 -21.67
CA ALA A 92 11.47 2.84 -21.46
C ALA A 92 11.22 1.92 -22.67
N PHE A 93 10.05 2.02 -23.33
CA PHE A 93 9.76 1.29 -24.57
C PHE A 93 10.64 1.75 -25.72
N LEU A 94 10.84 3.05 -25.87
CA LEU A 94 11.71 3.60 -26.93
C LEU A 94 13.17 3.14 -26.73
N ILE A 95 13.67 3.21 -25.50
CA ILE A 95 15.02 2.71 -25.16
C ILE A 95 15.10 1.20 -25.45
N GLY A 96 14.08 0.42 -25.07
CA GLY A 96 13.99 -1.01 -25.36
C GLY A 96 13.98 -1.33 -26.86
N THR A 97 13.26 -0.51 -27.66
CA THR A 97 13.22 -0.66 -29.13
C THR A 97 14.57 -0.40 -29.75
N ILE A 98 15.22 0.72 -29.36
CA ILE A 98 16.58 1.07 -29.86
C ILE A 98 17.59 -0.01 -29.45
N TYR A 99 17.54 -0.46 -28.18
CA TYR A 99 18.40 -1.54 -27.70
C TYR A 99 18.21 -2.84 -28.51
N THR A 100 16.96 -3.22 -28.76
CA THR A 100 16.64 -4.44 -29.52
C THR A 100 17.17 -4.35 -30.95
N ILE A 101 16.88 -3.25 -31.67
CA ILE A 101 17.34 -3.07 -33.06
C ILE A 101 18.86 -3.03 -33.12
N ALA A 102 19.53 -2.32 -32.23
CA ALA A 102 21.00 -2.25 -32.18
C ALA A 102 21.62 -3.63 -31.86
N GLY A 103 21.06 -4.35 -30.91
CA GLY A 103 21.54 -5.69 -30.56
C GLY A 103 21.35 -6.72 -31.67
N VAL A 104 20.20 -6.68 -32.31
CA VAL A 104 19.90 -7.54 -33.45
C VAL A 104 20.80 -7.24 -34.65
N ALA A 105 20.99 -5.96 -34.98
CA ALA A 105 21.85 -5.55 -36.10
C ALA A 105 23.32 -6.02 -35.95
N THR A 106 23.76 -6.33 -34.75
CA THR A 106 25.15 -6.72 -34.47
C THR A 106 25.34 -8.18 -34.10
N LEU A 107 24.32 -8.86 -33.55
CA LEU A 107 24.48 -10.14 -32.84
C LEU A 107 23.53 -11.26 -33.32
N VAL A 108 22.64 -11.01 -34.29
CA VAL A 108 21.62 -12.01 -34.70
C VAL A 108 22.14 -13.02 -35.75
N ASP A 109 23.14 -12.67 -36.54
CA ASP A 109 23.60 -13.50 -37.66
C ASP A 109 24.21 -14.84 -37.22
N ASP A 110 24.84 -14.89 -36.04
CA ASP A 110 25.40 -16.10 -35.46
C ASP A 110 24.53 -16.61 -34.29
N PRO A 111 24.11 -17.89 -34.31
CA PRO A 111 23.20 -18.45 -33.28
C PRO A 111 23.74 -18.35 -31.86
N LEU A 112 25.07 -18.43 -31.65
CA LEU A 112 25.69 -18.33 -30.34
C LEU A 112 25.62 -16.91 -29.81
N THR A 113 25.98 -15.93 -30.62
CA THR A 113 25.94 -14.50 -30.24
C THR A 113 24.50 -14.03 -30.03
N HIS A 114 23.55 -14.54 -30.83
CA HIS A 114 22.12 -14.32 -30.61
C HIS A 114 21.67 -14.86 -29.24
N PHE A 115 22.00 -16.10 -28.89
CA PHE A 115 21.66 -16.69 -27.61
C PHE A 115 22.26 -15.87 -26.44
N VAL A 116 23.53 -15.48 -26.54
CA VAL A 116 24.19 -14.63 -25.54
C VAL A 116 23.47 -13.28 -25.41
N TRP A 117 23.08 -12.66 -26.52
CA TRP A 117 22.30 -11.44 -26.52
C TRP A 117 20.96 -11.60 -25.80
N VAL A 118 20.22 -12.68 -26.05
CA VAL A 118 18.96 -12.99 -25.36
C VAL A 118 19.18 -13.12 -23.85
N VAL A 119 20.17 -13.89 -23.41
CA VAL A 119 20.48 -14.11 -22.00
C VAL A 119 20.86 -12.80 -21.29
N VAL A 120 21.73 -12.00 -21.91
CA VAL A 120 22.15 -10.68 -21.38
C VAL A 120 20.96 -9.71 -21.32
N SER A 121 20.12 -9.70 -22.35
CA SER A 121 18.92 -8.85 -22.40
C SER A 121 17.92 -9.19 -21.28
N LEU A 122 17.69 -10.48 -21.03
CA LEU A 122 16.87 -10.94 -19.92
C LEU A 122 17.49 -10.56 -18.57
N PHE A 123 18.81 -10.71 -18.43
CA PHE A 123 19.51 -10.26 -17.21
C PHE A 123 19.29 -8.76 -16.94
N ILE A 124 19.50 -7.92 -17.96
CA ILE A 124 19.28 -6.48 -17.85
C ILE A 124 17.82 -6.17 -17.47
N ALA A 125 16.86 -6.83 -18.12
CA ALA A 125 15.44 -6.64 -17.82
C ALA A 125 15.11 -6.93 -16.35
N PHE A 126 15.58 -8.05 -15.79
CA PHE A 126 15.34 -8.39 -14.39
C PHE A 126 16.13 -7.50 -13.42
N TYR A 127 17.32 -7.05 -13.79
CA TYR A 127 18.09 -6.12 -12.98
C TYR A 127 17.40 -4.76 -12.85
N LEU A 128 16.87 -4.23 -13.96
CA LEU A 128 16.12 -2.98 -13.99
C LEU A 128 14.86 -3.03 -13.12
N ILE A 129 14.19 -4.18 -12.99
CA ILE A 129 13.01 -4.35 -12.12
C ILE A 129 13.34 -4.04 -10.66
N GLN A 130 14.56 -4.29 -10.20
CA GLN A 130 14.97 -4.04 -8.83
C GLN A 130 15.51 -2.64 -8.59
N ILE A 131 16.20 -2.06 -9.57
CA ILE A 131 16.89 -0.78 -9.37
C ILE A 131 16.03 0.43 -9.73
N ILE A 132 14.97 0.28 -10.54
CA ILE A 132 14.04 1.37 -10.87
C ILE A 132 12.86 1.35 -9.90
N PRO A 133 12.65 2.45 -9.10
CA PRO A 133 11.58 2.50 -8.11
C PRO A 133 10.15 2.41 -8.71
N ASP A 134 9.96 2.93 -9.92
CA ASP A 134 8.67 2.83 -10.63
C ASP A 134 8.58 1.50 -11.37
N TYR A 135 7.89 0.54 -10.77
CA TYR A 135 7.71 -0.80 -11.31
C TYR A 135 7.16 -0.81 -12.75
N GLY A 136 6.23 0.11 -13.07
CA GLY A 136 5.67 0.21 -14.42
C GLY A 136 6.73 0.53 -15.49
N THR A 137 7.62 1.46 -15.18
CA THR A 137 8.75 1.84 -16.05
C THR A 137 9.79 0.72 -16.14
N ALA A 138 10.09 0.06 -15.02
CA ALA A 138 11.06 -1.03 -14.96
C ALA A 138 10.64 -2.23 -15.82
N VAL A 139 9.37 -2.65 -15.68
CA VAL A 139 8.80 -3.77 -16.43
C VAL A 139 8.63 -3.44 -17.93
N ALA A 140 8.43 -2.17 -18.28
CA ALA A 140 8.19 -1.74 -19.66
C ALA A 140 9.35 -2.07 -20.60
N PHE A 141 10.60 -1.83 -20.18
CA PHE A 141 11.79 -2.22 -20.93
C PHE A 141 11.83 -3.75 -21.14
N GLY A 142 11.67 -4.51 -20.05
CA GLY A 142 11.66 -5.98 -20.11
C GLY A 142 10.54 -6.54 -20.99
N PHE A 143 9.36 -5.88 -20.96
CA PHE A 143 8.23 -6.28 -21.78
C PHE A 143 8.49 -6.06 -23.29
N MET A 144 9.13 -4.93 -23.63
CA MET A 144 9.54 -4.66 -25.01
C MET A 144 10.53 -5.71 -25.50
N VAL A 145 11.58 -5.98 -24.73
CA VAL A 145 12.62 -6.95 -25.09
C VAL A 145 12.04 -8.37 -25.19
N ALA A 146 11.28 -8.83 -24.19
CA ALA A 146 10.68 -10.16 -24.18
C ALA A 146 9.64 -10.37 -25.28
N GLY A 147 8.95 -9.29 -25.71
CA GLY A 147 8.03 -9.33 -26.85
C GLY A 147 8.75 -9.35 -28.21
N ALA A 148 9.94 -8.74 -28.29
CA ALA A 148 10.72 -8.69 -29.51
C ALA A 148 11.53 -9.96 -29.77
N ILE A 149 12.09 -10.62 -28.74
CA ILE A 149 12.90 -11.84 -28.90
C ILE A 149 12.24 -12.87 -29.84
N PRO A 150 10.95 -13.27 -29.63
CA PRO A 150 10.32 -14.28 -30.54
C PRO A 150 10.16 -13.82 -31.96
N LEU A 151 10.16 -12.51 -32.26
CA LEU A 151 10.10 -12.00 -33.62
C LEU A 151 11.42 -12.27 -34.39
N TRP A 152 12.51 -12.31 -33.66
CA TRP A 152 13.86 -12.50 -34.22
C TRP A 152 14.30 -13.96 -34.26
N ASP A 153 13.67 -14.84 -33.49
CA ASP A 153 13.86 -16.27 -33.56
C ASP A 153 13.23 -16.91 -34.83
N GLN A 154 12.37 -16.17 -35.53
CA GLN A 154 11.58 -16.71 -36.65
C GLN A 154 12.24 -16.47 -38.00
N ASN A 155 12.70 -17.53 -38.67
CA ASN A 155 13.26 -17.45 -40.02
C ASN A 155 12.19 -17.30 -41.12
N LEU A 156 10.90 -17.22 -40.80
CA LEU A 156 9.79 -17.17 -41.75
C LEU A 156 9.50 -15.77 -42.32
N LEU A 157 9.94 -14.70 -41.61
CA LEU A 157 9.73 -13.33 -42.04
C LEU A 157 11.01 -12.75 -42.64
N ASN A 158 10.86 -11.90 -43.64
CA ASN A 158 11.97 -11.09 -44.18
C ASN A 158 12.51 -10.16 -43.07
N VAL A 159 13.77 -9.76 -43.15
CA VAL A 159 14.40 -8.86 -42.15
C VAL A 159 13.60 -7.57 -42.03
N ASN A 160 13.11 -7.02 -43.13
CA ASN A 160 12.30 -5.78 -43.12
C ASN A 160 11.00 -5.96 -42.28
N ASP A 161 10.31 -7.09 -42.44
CA ASP A 161 9.07 -7.40 -41.73
C ASP A 161 9.34 -7.54 -40.22
N ARG A 162 10.50 -8.09 -39.83
CA ARG A 162 10.91 -8.20 -38.41
C ARG A 162 11.21 -6.84 -37.81
N VAL A 163 11.93 -5.99 -38.56
CA VAL A 163 12.20 -4.60 -38.11
C VAL A 163 10.89 -3.85 -38.00
N GLU A 164 10.00 -3.92 -38.97
CA GLU A 164 8.70 -3.27 -38.98
C GLU A 164 7.85 -3.74 -37.77
N ASN A 165 7.73 -5.05 -37.54
CA ASN A 165 7.00 -5.58 -36.37
C ASN A 165 7.62 -5.15 -35.02
N THR A 166 8.96 -5.02 -34.94
CA THR A 166 9.65 -4.52 -33.75
C THR A 166 9.33 -3.04 -33.53
N LEU A 167 9.30 -2.22 -34.58
CA LEU A 167 8.92 -0.82 -34.51
C LEU A 167 7.44 -0.66 -34.10
N TRP A 168 6.55 -1.48 -34.68
CA TRP A 168 5.13 -1.50 -34.29
C TRP A 168 4.95 -1.90 -32.82
N LEU A 169 5.70 -2.89 -32.32
CA LEU A 169 5.69 -3.28 -30.90
C LEU A 169 6.06 -2.09 -30.00
N GLY A 170 7.07 -1.31 -30.41
CA GLY A 170 7.49 -0.10 -29.71
C GLY A 170 6.49 1.05 -29.81
N PHE A 171 5.74 1.18 -30.92
CA PHE A 171 4.81 2.27 -31.17
C PHE A 171 3.41 2.04 -30.56
N THR A 172 2.93 0.83 -30.50
CA THR A 172 1.57 0.53 -30.02
C THR A 172 1.36 0.90 -28.55
N THR A 173 2.37 0.74 -27.72
CA THR A 173 2.30 1.13 -26.31
C THR A 173 2.14 2.65 -26.14
N PRO A 174 2.96 3.51 -26.75
CA PRO A 174 2.72 4.96 -26.80
C PRO A 174 1.31 5.36 -27.23
N LEU A 175 0.74 4.69 -28.23
CA LEU A 175 -0.63 4.93 -28.67
C LEU A 175 -1.64 4.69 -27.55
N GLY A 176 -1.57 3.55 -26.86
CA GLY A 176 -2.45 3.22 -25.76
C GLY A 176 -2.34 4.24 -24.61
N ILE A 177 -1.11 4.67 -24.27
CA ILE A 177 -0.85 5.66 -23.25
C ILE A 177 -1.41 7.04 -23.64
N ALA A 178 -1.24 7.45 -24.89
CA ALA A 178 -1.76 8.71 -25.39
C ALA A 178 -3.29 8.75 -25.31
N VAL A 179 -3.97 7.72 -25.78
CA VAL A 179 -5.44 7.62 -25.70
C VAL A 179 -5.92 7.62 -24.26
N ALA A 180 -5.30 6.83 -23.37
CA ALA A 180 -5.67 6.82 -21.95
C ALA A 180 -5.53 8.21 -21.33
N THR A 181 -4.44 8.91 -21.61
CA THR A 181 -4.19 10.28 -21.11
C THR A 181 -5.25 11.26 -21.63
N VAL A 182 -5.57 11.22 -22.93
CA VAL A 182 -6.60 12.09 -23.52
C VAL A 182 -7.96 11.82 -22.89
N VAL A 183 -8.36 10.55 -22.75
CA VAL A 183 -9.63 10.17 -22.12
C VAL A 183 -9.69 10.70 -20.68
N GLU A 184 -8.61 10.59 -19.91
CA GLU A 184 -8.58 11.13 -18.54
C GLU A 184 -8.71 12.65 -18.48
N TYR A 185 -8.07 13.39 -19.39
CA TYR A 185 -8.22 14.84 -19.47
C TYR A 185 -9.66 15.25 -19.84
N VAL A 186 -10.28 14.54 -20.80
CA VAL A 186 -11.69 14.77 -21.17
C VAL A 186 -12.62 14.51 -20.00
N PHE A 187 -12.46 13.38 -19.30
CA PHE A 187 -13.28 13.06 -18.13
C PHE A 187 -13.12 14.08 -17.00
N ARG A 188 -11.89 14.55 -16.73
CA ARG A 188 -11.65 15.60 -15.74
C ARG A 188 -12.34 16.91 -16.10
N ARG A 189 -12.44 17.25 -17.40
CA ARG A 189 -13.11 18.45 -17.85
C ARG A 189 -14.63 18.35 -17.71
N VAL A 190 -15.19 17.16 -17.94
CA VAL A 190 -16.63 16.88 -17.82
C VAL A 190 -17.05 16.76 -16.35
N HIS A 191 -16.21 16.16 -15.52
CA HIS A 191 -16.42 16.00 -14.08
C HIS A 191 -15.21 16.54 -13.32
N PRO A 192 -15.13 17.85 -13.09
CA PRO A 192 -14.07 18.45 -12.28
C PRO A 192 -14.25 18.00 -10.82
N THR A 193 -13.60 16.92 -10.42
CA THR A 193 -13.50 16.54 -9.02
C THR A 193 -12.58 17.54 -8.33
N ASN A 194 -13.11 18.27 -7.37
CA ASN A 194 -12.31 19.12 -6.47
C ASN A 194 -11.71 18.21 -5.39
N ASP A 195 -10.77 17.35 -5.78
CA ASP A 195 -10.14 16.34 -4.89
C ASP A 195 -9.64 16.94 -3.56
N LEU A 196 -9.24 18.22 -3.58
CA LEU A 196 -8.81 18.93 -2.38
C LEU A 196 -9.99 19.24 -1.45
N THR A 197 -11.05 19.83 -1.99
CA THR A 197 -12.25 20.20 -1.19
C THR A 197 -12.97 18.97 -0.68
N GLU A 198 -13.17 17.97 -1.53
CA GLU A 198 -13.74 16.66 -1.14
C GLU A 198 -12.90 15.98 -0.05
N GLY A 199 -11.57 15.97 -0.19
CA GLY A 199 -10.70 15.41 0.82
C GLY A 199 -10.66 16.20 2.14
N ILE A 200 -10.94 17.50 2.13
CA ILE A 200 -11.13 18.32 3.34
C ILE A 200 -12.49 18.00 3.97
N GLU A 201 -13.55 17.96 3.15
CA GLU A 201 -14.91 17.65 3.58
C GLU A 201 -15.02 16.31 4.29
N GLU A 202 -14.49 15.24 3.67
CA GLU A 202 -14.49 13.89 4.26
C GLU A 202 -13.79 13.82 5.61
N ARG A 203 -12.71 14.59 5.81
CA ARG A 203 -11.98 14.62 7.07
C ARG A 203 -12.72 15.37 8.16
N LEU A 204 -13.33 16.50 7.83
CA LEU A 204 -14.16 17.28 8.76
C LEU A 204 -15.40 16.48 9.16
N GLU A 205 -16.04 15.78 8.22
CA GLU A 205 -17.17 14.88 8.48
C GLU A 205 -16.77 13.74 9.45
N ALA A 206 -15.60 13.14 9.25
CA ALA A 206 -15.11 12.08 10.13
C ALA A 206 -14.82 12.59 11.54
N VAL A 207 -14.24 13.79 11.69
CA VAL A 207 -14.02 14.42 12.99
C VAL A 207 -15.33 14.77 13.67
N GLU A 208 -16.28 15.38 12.94
CA GLU A 208 -17.64 15.67 13.42
C GLU A 208 -18.31 14.42 13.98
N ALA A 209 -18.28 13.31 13.23
CA ALA A 209 -18.92 12.07 13.63
C ALA A 209 -18.32 11.49 14.92
N VAL A 210 -16.99 11.58 15.12
CA VAL A 210 -16.34 11.16 16.36
C VAL A 210 -16.78 12.02 17.53
N LEU A 211 -16.82 13.34 17.38
CA LEU A 211 -17.26 14.26 18.44
C LEU A 211 -18.73 14.06 18.82
N ARG A 212 -19.62 13.85 17.84
CA ARG A 212 -21.04 13.54 18.10
C ARG A 212 -21.22 12.20 18.79
N HIS A 213 -20.45 11.18 18.42
CA HIS A 213 -20.46 9.89 19.13
C HIS A 213 -20.17 10.06 20.62
N ILE A 214 -19.14 10.87 20.97
CA ILE A 214 -18.78 11.14 22.36
C ILE A 214 -19.89 11.93 23.06
N ALA A 215 -20.41 12.98 22.41
CA ALA A 215 -21.44 13.85 22.97
C ALA A 215 -22.75 13.12 23.26
N GLN A 216 -23.19 12.24 22.36
CA GLN A 216 -24.50 11.60 22.37
C GLN A 216 -24.50 10.16 22.89
N LYS A 217 -23.33 9.60 23.26
CA LYS A 217 -23.17 8.17 23.64
C LYS A 217 -23.68 7.18 22.58
N LEU A 218 -23.75 7.60 21.33
CA LEU A 218 -24.18 6.74 20.23
C LEU A 218 -23.05 5.81 19.80
N PRO A 219 -23.32 4.57 19.35
CA PRO A 219 -22.28 3.72 18.79
C PRO A 219 -21.70 4.36 17.53
N LEU A 220 -20.37 4.37 17.39
CA LEU A 220 -19.70 4.87 16.19
C LEU A 220 -19.87 3.85 15.06
N ASP A 221 -20.28 4.32 13.89
CA ASP A 221 -20.30 3.47 12.69
C ASP A 221 -18.87 2.97 12.38
N GLY A 222 -18.71 1.67 12.21
CA GLY A 222 -17.43 1.06 11.88
C GLY A 222 -16.79 1.59 10.59
N ASN A 223 -17.57 2.17 9.68
CA ASN A 223 -17.05 2.85 8.50
C ASN A 223 -16.39 4.20 8.85
N VAL A 224 -16.97 4.95 9.77
CA VAL A 224 -16.40 6.23 10.26
C VAL A 224 -15.11 5.97 11.02
N GLU A 225 -15.07 4.94 11.85
CA GLU A 225 -13.87 4.53 12.57
C GLU A 225 -12.71 4.16 11.60
N LYS A 226 -13.02 3.39 10.57
CA LYS A 226 -12.03 3.06 9.52
C LYS A 226 -11.56 4.31 8.77
N LYS A 227 -12.45 5.24 8.44
CA LYS A 227 -12.14 6.49 7.74
C LYS A 227 -11.23 7.39 8.59
N ILE A 228 -11.57 7.66 9.86
CA ILE A 228 -10.75 8.53 10.72
C ILE A 228 -9.34 7.96 10.92
N ASN A 229 -9.23 6.64 11.16
CA ASN A 229 -7.95 5.97 11.29
C ASN A 229 -7.15 6.01 9.98
N LEU A 230 -7.80 5.86 8.83
CA LEU A 230 -7.15 5.98 7.52
C LEU A 230 -6.59 7.41 7.32
N TYR A 231 -7.40 8.44 7.58
CA TYR A 231 -6.99 9.84 7.40
C TYR A 231 -5.88 10.25 8.36
N ALA A 232 -5.93 9.80 9.61
CA ALA A 232 -4.87 9.99 10.57
C ALA A 232 -3.56 9.30 10.14
N ASN A 233 -3.62 8.07 9.65
CA ASN A 233 -2.46 7.35 9.14
C ASN A 233 -1.83 8.04 7.91
N VAL A 234 -2.64 8.41 6.92
CA VAL A 234 -2.18 9.10 5.68
C VAL A 234 -1.72 10.53 5.97
N GLY A 235 -2.27 11.16 7.00
CA GLY A 235 -1.98 12.55 7.38
C GLY A 235 -2.41 13.56 6.32
N ALA A 236 -1.85 14.77 6.42
CA ALA A 236 -2.13 15.89 5.52
C ALA A 236 -1.30 15.87 4.21
N SER A 237 -0.38 14.92 4.03
CA SER A 237 0.55 14.90 2.90
C SER A 237 -0.15 14.78 1.54
N ARG A 238 -1.26 14.02 1.45
CA ARG A 238 -2.07 13.93 0.22
C ARG A 238 -2.71 15.27 -0.13
N LEU A 239 -3.34 15.94 0.85
CA LEU A 239 -4.00 17.24 0.64
C LEU A 239 -2.98 18.31 0.24
N ARG A 240 -1.79 18.31 0.84
CA ARG A 240 -0.72 19.24 0.46
C ARG A 240 -0.26 19.01 -0.97
N ARG A 241 -0.10 17.77 -1.41
CA ARG A 241 0.25 17.47 -2.81
C ARG A 241 -0.83 17.94 -3.79
N LEU A 242 -2.11 17.80 -3.42
CA LEU A 242 -3.22 18.31 -4.23
C LEU A 242 -3.22 19.84 -4.28
N LEU A 243 -2.93 20.49 -3.15
CA LEU A 243 -2.85 21.94 -3.04
C LEU A 243 -1.72 22.53 -3.91
N VAL A 244 -0.52 21.98 -3.84
CA VAL A 244 0.64 22.40 -4.67
C VAL A 244 0.38 22.24 -6.17
N ARG A 245 -0.50 21.31 -6.55
CA ARG A 245 -0.88 21.06 -7.95
C ARG A 245 -2.11 21.85 -8.39
N SER A 246 -2.73 22.59 -7.48
CA SER A 246 -3.87 23.43 -7.79
C SER A 246 -3.43 24.72 -8.50
N GLU A 247 -4.32 25.28 -9.31
CA GLU A 247 -4.10 26.55 -10.01
C GLU A 247 -4.43 27.79 -9.14
N TYR A 248 -4.37 27.66 -7.82
CA TYR A 248 -4.64 28.75 -6.89
C TYR A 248 -3.48 29.74 -6.83
N SER A 249 -3.76 30.99 -6.47
CA SER A 249 -2.74 32.02 -6.23
C SER A 249 -1.78 31.60 -5.10
N SER A 250 -0.53 32.05 -5.18
CA SER A 250 0.49 31.71 -4.17
C SER A 250 0.08 32.09 -2.73
N HIS A 251 -0.62 33.21 -2.58
CA HIS A 251 -1.14 33.66 -1.30
C HIS A 251 -2.21 32.70 -0.72
N PHE A 252 -3.17 32.29 -1.54
CA PHE A 252 -4.20 31.34 -1.15
C PHE A 252 -3.63 29.93 -0.86
N VAL A 253 -2.60 29.51 -1.63
CA VAL A 253 -1.90 28.27 -1.38
C VAL A 253 -1.22 28.27 0.00
N ALA A 254 -0.62 29.41 0.41
CA ALA A 254 0.00 29.53 1.73
C ALA A 254 -1.05 29.41 2.86
N GLN A 255 -2.15 30.15 2.75
CA GLN A 255 -3.26 30.10 3.72
C GLN A 255 -3.89 28.71 3.82
N MET A 256 -4.19 28.10 2.68
CA MET A 256 -4.75 26.76 2.61
C MET A 256 -3.78 25.69 3.12
N ASN A 257 -2.48 25.88 2.95
CA ASN A 257 -1.47 24.96 3.50
C ASN A 257 -1.44 25.00 5.04
N ALA A 258 -1.61 26.18 5.63
CA ALA A 258 -1.79 26.30 7.08
C ALA A 258 -3.07 25.61 7.56
N ALA A 259 -4.20 25.87 6.90
CA ALA A 259 -5.49 25.24 7.21
C ALA A 259 -5.43 23.70 7.07
N VAL A 260 -4.83 23.18 6.00
CA VAL A 260 -4.62 21.73 5.80
C VAL A 260 -3.72 21.11 6.88
N SER A 261 -2.76 21.88 7.39
CA SER A 261 -1.88 21.42 8.48
C SER A 261 -2.63 21.33 9.81
N LEU A 262 -3.45 22.33 10.13
CA LEU A 262 -4.31 22.34 11.31
C LEU A 262 -5.39 21.24 11.22
N LEU A 263 -5.99 21.06 10.06
CA LEU A 263 -6.93 19.97 9.81
C LEU A 263 -6.28 18.58 10.04
N GLY A 264 -5.05 18.40 9.58
CA GLY A 264 -4.30 17.17 9.86
C GLY A 264 -4.14 16.89 11.35
N ARG A 265 -3.81 17.93 12.15
CA ARG A 265 -3.72 17.83 13.61
C ARG A 265 -5.06 17.50 14.25
N LEU A 266 -6.12 18.13 13.78
CA LEU A 266 -7.48 17.87 14.29
C LEU A 266 -7.90 16.42 14.06
N VAL A 267 -7.60 15.87 12.88
CA VAL A 267 -7.83 14.45 12.55
C VAL A 267 -6.99 13.52 13.44
N ASP A 268 -5.70 13.84 13.62
CA ASP A 268 -4.80 13.05 14.48
C ASP A 268 -5.30 13.00 15.92
N SER A 269 -5.72 14.17 16.45
CA SER A 269 -6.27 14.27 17.80
C SER A 269 -7.60 13.53 17.95
N ALA A 270 -8.49 13.61 16.97
CA ALA A 270 -9.76 12.87 16.98
C ALA A 270 -9.57 11.35 16.96
N ALA A 271 -8.61 10.86 16.16
CA ALA A 271 -8.27 9.44 16.11
C ALA A 271 -7.67 8.95 17.45
N SER A 272 -6.76 9.73 18.04
CA SER A 272 -6.18 9.44 19.35
C SER A 272 -7.21 9.48 20.47
N LEU A 273 -8.10 10.47 20.46
CA LEU A 273 -9.20 10.57 21.40
C LEU A 273 -10.13 9.36 21.34
N ARG A 274 -10.44 8.89 20.13
CA ARG A 274 -11.25 7.68 19.95
C ARG A 274 -10.55 6.45 20.53
N ALA A 275 -9.25 6.28 20.28
CA ALA A 275 -8.47 5.18 20.84
C ALA A 275 -8.46 5.21 22.38
N PHE A 276 -8.32 6.37 22.97
CA PHE A 276 -8.36 6.56 24.42
C PHE A 276 -9.72 6.18 25.03
N LEU A 277 -10.83 6.64 24.44
CA LEU A 277 -12.18 6.36 24.96
C LEU A 277 -12.61 4.89 24.84
N VAL A 278 -11.93 4.09 24.01
CA VAL A 278 -12.11 2.63 24.01
C VAL A 278 -11.60 2.02 25.31
N THR A 279 -10.53 2.55 25.87
CA THR A 279 -9.92 2.05 27.11
C THR A 279 -10.61 2.63 28.37
N GLN A 280 -11.19 3.84 28.27
CA GLN A 280 -11.85 4.54 29.38
C GLN A 280 -13.19 5.17 28.95
N PRO A 281 -14.24 4.36 28.78
CA PRO A 281 -15.51 4.83 28.20
C PRO A 281 -16.30 5.78 29.10
N ASP A 282 -16.08 5.78 30.42
CA ASP A 282 -16.85 6.56 31.39
C ASP A 282 -16.22 7.93 31.75
N SER A 283 -15.09 8.30 31.13
CA SER A 283 -14.37 9.52 31.44
C SER A 283 -15.12 10.85 31.11
N PRO A 284 -15.99 10.97 30.06
CA PRO A 284 -16.59 12.24 29.70
C PRO A 284 -17.67 12.69 30.66
N THR A 285 -17.51 13.91 31.26
CA THR A 285 -18.54 14.58 32.01
C THR A 285 -19.64 15.18 31.12
N ASP A 286 -20.76 15.65 31.71
CA ASP A 286 -21.82 16.29 30.92
C ASP A 286 -21.34 17.63 30.32
N LEU A 287 -20.43 18.33 31.02
CA LEU A 287 -19.77 19.52 30.49
C LEU A 287 -18.90 19.18 29.24
N ASP A 288 -18.10 18.12 29.34
CA ASP A 288 -17.26 17.67 28.23
C ASP A 288 -18.09 17.27 27.01
N ARG A 289 -19.21 16.60 27.24
CA ARG A 289 -20.16 16.25 26.16
C ARG A 289 -20.76 17.48 25.50
N ALA A 290 -21.15 18.47 26.28
CA ALA A 290 -21.64 19.74 25.75
C ALA A 290 -20.58 20.48 24.93
N ARG A 291 -19.31 20.44 25.34
CA ARG A 291 -18.16 20.98 24.62
C ARG A 291 -17.91 20.23 23.31
N CYS A 292 -17.92 18.88 23.33
CA CYS A 292 -17.79 18.05 22.12
C CYS A 292 -18.91 18.35 21.11
N LEU A 293 -20.17 18.49 21.58
CA LEU A 293 -21.29 18.80 20.69
C LEU A 293 -21.12 20.18 20.05
N ARG A 294 -20.75 21.18 20.82
CA ARG A 294 -20.50 22.55 20.33
C ARG A 294 -19.35 22.58 19.32
N LEU A 295 -18.25 21.89 19.60
CA LEU A 295 -17.14 21.78 18.64
C LEU A 295 -17.58 21.08 17.34
N ALA A 296 -18.42 20.05 17.43
CA ALA A 296 -18.98 19.39 16.26
C ALA A 296 -19.84 20.34 15.42
N GLU A 297 -20.70 21.16 16.04
CA GLU A 297 -21.52 22.16 15.36
C GLU A 297 -20.66 23.22 14.66
N GLU A 298 -19.61 23.72 15.32
CA GLU A 298 -18.68 24.69 14.72
C GLU A 298 -17.90 24.07 13.53
N ILE A 299 -17.55 22.77 13.58
CA ILE A 299 -16.93 22.05 12.47
C ILE A 299 -17.90 21.92 11.27
N VAL A 300 -19.19 21.72 11.51
CA VAL A 300 -20.20 21.73 10.44
C VAL A 300 -20.24 23.08 9.74
N LEU A 301 -20.23 24.17 10.52
CA LEU A 301 -20.21 25.53 9.96
C LEU A 301 -18.91 25.77 9.17
N LEU A 302 -17.76 25.39 9.71
CA LEU A 302 -16.48 25.45 9.00
C LEU A 302 -16.53 24.70 7.67
N ARG A 303 -17.04 23.45 7.69
CA ARG A 303 -17.21 22.64 6.48
C ARG A 303 -18.09 23.36 5.44
N SER A 304 -19.22 23.91 5.86
CA SER A 304 -20.13 24.62 4.97
C SER A 304 -19.50 25.87 4.35
N ASP A 305 -18.72 26.63 5.13
CA ASP A 305 -18.04 27.84 4.65
C ASP A 305 -16.92 27.47 3.63
N LEU A 306 -16.12 26.44 3.91
CA LEU A 306 -15.06 25.97 3.01
C LEU A 306 -15.63 25.41 1.70
N MET A 307 -16.73 24.62 1.76
CA MET A 307 -17.38 24.09 0.56
C MET A 307 -18.00 25.20 -0.28
N ALA A 308 -18.57 26.20 0.36
CA ALA A 308 -19.12 27.40 -0.32
C ALA A 308 -18.03 28.37 -0.79
N ARG A 309 -16.74 28.08 -0.57
CA ARG A 309 -15.59 28.95 -0.85
C ARG A 309 -15.71 30.33 -0.19
N ARG A 310 -16.24 30.35 1.03
CA ARG A 310 -16.35 31.56 1.85
C ARG A 310 -15.23 31.59 2.88
N MET A 311 -14.89 32.77 3.37
CA MET A 311 -14.01 32.93 4.52
C MET A 311 -14.63 32.26 5.73
N PRO A 312 -13.94 31.33 6.41
CA PRO A 312 -14.47 30.68 7.61
C PRO A 312 -14.71 31.69 8.73
N ARG A 313 -15.82 31.53 9.43
CA ARG A 313 -16.17 32.36 10.58
C ARG A 313 -15.32 31.99 11.81
N PRO A 314 -15.00 32.95 12.70
CA PRO A 314 -14.39 32.67 13.98
C PRO A 314 -15.25 31.71 14.80
N PHE A 315 -14.65 30.75 15.49
CA PHE A 315 -15.35 29.78 16.34
C PHE A 315 -15.81 30.44 17.66
N ASN A 316 -16.99 30.05 18.13
CA ASN A 316 -17.53 30.45 19.40
C ASN A 316 -17.34 29.33 20.46
N LEU A 317 -16.18 29.31 21.12
CA LEU A 317 -15.78 28.27 22.08
C LEU A 317 -15.47 28.94 23.44
N PRO A 318 -16.48 29.25 24.29
CA PRO A 318 -16.30 30.01 25.55
C PRO A 318 -15.51 29.23 26.60
N ASP A 319 -15.48 27.93 26.55
CA ASP A 319 -14.89 27.06 27.58
C ASP A 319 -13.48 26.55 27.22
N ILE A 320 -12.83 27.09 26.18
CA ILE A 320 -11.56 26.63 25.63
C ILE A 320 -10.39 26.57 26.64
N THR A 321 -10.44 27.39 27.70
CA THR A 321 -9.41 27.43 28.74
C THR A 321 -9.71 26.53 29.94
N LYS A 322 -10.91 25.97 30.02
CA LYS A 322 -11.29 25.10 31.13
C LYS A 322 -10.66 23.72 30.99
N PRO A 323 -10.19 23.11 32.08
CA PRO A 323 -9.74 21.72 32.06
C PRO A 323 -10.88 20.80 31.64
N SER A 324 -10.56 19.67 31.01
CA SER A 324 -11.51 18.65 30.54
C SER A 324 -11.03 17.29 31.00
N ASN A 325 -11.97 16.43 31.41
CA ASN A 325 -11.66 15.03 31.67
C ASN A 325 -11.53 14.21 30.38
N VAL A 326 -11.92 14.79 29.24
CA VAL A 326 -11.68 14.19 27.93
C VAL A 326 -10.33 14.67 27.43
N PRO A 327 -9.33 13.78 27.31
CA PRO A 327 -8.00 14.14 26.87
C PRO A 327 -8.07 14.73 25.47
N LEU A 328 -7.19 15.68 25.19
CA LEU A 328 -7.05 16.35 23.88
C LEU A 328 -8.23 17.25 23.45
N LEU A 329 -9.36 17.30 24.18
CA LEU A 329 -10.50 18.13 23.78
C LEU A 329 -10.11 19.61 23.72
N SER A 330 -9.45 20.13 24.75
CA SER A 330 -8.98 21.53 24.79
C SER A 330 -7.98 21.83 23.66
N MET A 331 -7.13 20.86 23.29
CA MET A 331 -6.22 20.99 22.15
C MET A 331 -6.97 20.99 20.82
N MET A 332 -8.00 20.15 20.67
CA MET A 332 -8.85 20.12 19.47
C MET A 332 -9.59 21.46 19.30
N GLU A 333 -10.16 22.01 20.37
CA GLU A 333 -10.83 23.31 20.35
C GLU A 333 -9.88 24.44 19.93
N ARG A 334 -8.67 24.49 20.50
CA ARG A 334 -7.62 25.46 20.11
C ARG A 334 -7.21 25.30 18.66
N THR A 335 -6.95 24.04 18.22
CA THR A 335 -6.55 23.76 16.84
C THR A 335 -7.64 24.16 15.85
N ALA A 336 -8.89 23.88 16.16
CA ALA A 336 -10.03 24.24 15.32
C ALA A 336 -10.19 25.77 15.24
N ALA A 337 -10.09 26.49 16.37
CA ALA A 337 -10.18 27.96 16.42
C ALA A 337 -9.07 28.67 15.62
N LEU A 338 -7.92 28.03 15.39
CA LEU A 338 -6.85 28.57 14.56
C LEU A 338 -7.13 28.43 13.04
N ILE A 339 -8.02 27.54 12.60
CA ILE A 339 -8.28 27.33 11.16
C ILE A 339 -8.85 28.59 10.48
N PRO A 340 -9.86 29.28 11.01
CA PRO A 340 -10.32 30.56 10.45
C PRO A 340 -9.21 31.64 10.44
N GLN A 341 -8.38 31.67 11.48
CA GLN A 341 -7.28 32.64 11.57
C GLN A 341 -6.22 32.45 10.46
N ALA A 342 -6.07 31.22 9.95
CA ALA A 342 -5.17 30.93 8.81
C ALA A 342 -5.54 31.73 7.55
N PHE A 343 -6.77 32.17 7.41
CA PHE A 343 -7.24 32.97 6.29
C PHE A 343 -7.17 34.48 6.53
N THR A 344 -6.99 34.93 7.76
CA THR A 344 -6.91 36.35 8.13
C THR A 344 -5.51 36.92 8.18
N GLY A 345 -4.47 36.09 7.98
CA GLY A 345 -3.08 36.54 7.89
C GLY A 345 -2.42 36.95 9.22
N VAL A 346 -2.91 36.44 10.35
CA VAL A 346 -2.36 36.75 11.68
C VAL A 346 -1.01 36.05 11.90
N ASP A 347 0.00 36.79 12.37
CA ASP A 347 1.38 36.27 12.58
C ASP A 347 1.48 35.09 13.56
N SER A 348 0.51 34.93 14.45
CA SER A 348 0.43 33.79 15.39
C SER A 348 0.39 32.40 14.70
N ILE A 349 0.09 32.37 13.41
CA ILE A 349 0.04 31.13 12.61
C ILE A 349 1.42 30.71 12.13
N ASN A 350 2.41 31.59 12.12
CA ASN A 350 3.76 31.25 11.68
C ASN A 350 4.41 30.11 12.49
N GLU A 351 3.98 29.92 13.76
CA GLU A 351 4.38 28.76 14.57
C GLU A 351 3.81 27.42 14.03
N PHE A 352 2.70 27.47 13.29
CA PHE A 352 1.99 26.29 12.78
C PHE A 352 2.18 26.07 11.28
N VAL A 353 2.72 27.07 10.56
CA VAL A 353 3.04 26.93 9.14
C VAL A 353 4.17 25.91 9.01
N PRO A 354 3.95 24.81 8.32
CA PRO A 354 5.05 23.90 8.02
C PRO A 354 6.11 24.66 7.24
N ALA A 355 7.38 24.39 7.54
CA ALA A 355 8.48 24.83 6.69
C ALA A 355 8.12 24.61 5.22
N PRO A 356 8.47 25.55 4.31
CA PRO A 356 8.18 25.40 2.90
C PRO A 356 8.50 23.96 2.48
N MET A 357 7.58 23.34 1.73
CA MET A 357 7.86 22.00 1.22
C MET A 357 9.17 22.14 0.45
N ASP A 358 10.23 21.51 0.97
CA ASP A 358 11.42 21.28 0.15
C ASP A 358 10.90 20.80 -1.18
N GLU A 359 11.30 21.48 -2.25
CA GLU A 359 11.06 21.07 -3.62
C GLU A 359 11.22 19.57 -3.66
N GLN A 360 10.18 18.90 -4.11
CA GLN A 360 10.08 17.44 -4.15
C GLN A 360 11.46 16.88 -4.42
N THR A 361 12.05 16.17 -3.46
CA THR A 361 13.31 15.47 -3.73
C THR A 361 13.07 14.74 -5.04
N PRO A 362 13.77 15.09 -6.12
CA PRO A 362 13.46 14.58 -7.44
C PRO A 362 13.42 13.06 -7.31
N GLN A 363 12.30 12.46 -7.71
CA GLN A 363 12.17 11.00 -7.63
C GLN A 363 13.34 10.44 -8.39
N ARG A 364 14.30 9.87 -7.67
CA ARG A 364 15.49 9.31 -8.31
C ARG A 364 15.03 8.22 -9.25
N LEU A 365 15.57 8.22 -10.45
CA LEU A 365 15.29 7.19 -11.45
C LEU A 365 15.83 5.82 -11.00
N ILE A 366 16.89 5.82 -10.18
CA ILE A 366 17.59 4.63 -9.72
C ILE A 366 17.74 4.71 -8.20
N VAL A 367 17.57 3.59 -7.50
CA VAL A 367 17.81 3.48 -6.05
C VAL A 367 19.29 3.75 -5.71
N ARG A 368 19.56 4.27 -4.51
CA ARG A 368 20.91 4.68 -4.10
C ARG A 368 21.92 3.54 -4.06
N ASP A 369 21.48 2.34 -3.68
CA ASP A 369 22.26 1.13 -3.49
C ASP A 369 22.24 0.20 -4.71
N ALA A 370 21.81 0.72 -5.88
CA ALA A 370 21.63 -0.06 -7.10
C ALA A 370 22.81 -0.99 -7.42
N PHE A 371 24.04 -0.52 -7.27
CA PHE A 371 25.25 -1.25 -7.64
C PHE A 371 26.01 -1.85 -6.45
N SER A 372 25.59 -1.57 -5.21
CA SER A 372 26.26 -2.07 -4.00
C SER A 372 25.53 -3.24 -3.33
N ASN A 373 24.24 -3.41 -3.63
CA ASN A 373 23.42 -4.45 -3.01
C ASN A 373 23.47 -5.76 -3.82
N PRO A 374 24.09 -6.84 -3.33
CA PRO A 374 24.22 -8.11 -4.03
C PRO A 374 22.88 -8.81 -4.28
N GLU A 375 21.83 -8.43 -3.56
CA GLU A 375 20.51 -9.04 -3.70
C GLU A 375 19.85 -8.71 -5.02
N TYR A 376 20.11 -7.53 -5.58
CA TYR A 376 19.62 -7.17 -6.90
C TYR A 376 20.25 -8.03 -7.99
N LEU A 377 21.54 -8.33 -7.85
CA LEU A 377 22.25 -9.26 -8.74
C LEU A 377 21.69 -10.69 -8.66
N LYS A 378 21.49 -11.21 -7.43
CA LYS A 378 20.92 -12.55 -7.22
C LYS A 378 19.51 -12.66 -7.81
N PHE A 379 18.70 -11.62 -7.65
CA PHE A 379 17.36 -11.58 -8.24
C PHE A 379 17.42 -11.59 -9.77
N ALA A 380 18.28 -10.76 -10.37
CA ALA A 380 18.46 -10.69 -11.82
C ALA A 380 18.92 -12.04 -12.40
N LEU A 381 19.87 -12.71 -11.73
CA LEU A 381 20.34 -14.05 -12.14
C LEU A 381 19.22 -15.08 -12.07
N ARG A 382 18.41 -15.10 -11.02
CA ARG A 382 17.26 -16.02 -10.93
C ARG A 382 16.26 -15.80 -12.05
N GLY A 383 15.87 -14.53 -12.29
CA GLY A 383 14.94 -14.17 -13.35
C GLY A 383 15.47 -14.53 -14.74
N MET A 384 16.73 -14.19 -15.00
CA MET A 384 17.42 -14.55 -16.23
C MET A 384 17.42 -16.06 -16.46
N LEU A 385 17.79 -16.88 -15.46
CA LEU A 385 17.81 -18.35 -15.57
C LEU A 385 16.41 -18.92 -15.85
N ALA A 386 15.38 -18.41 -15.15
CA ALA A 386 14.01 -18.86 -15.37
C ALA A 386 13.51 -18.53 -16.78
N ALA A 387 13.76 -17.32 -17.25
CA ALA A 387 13.36 -16.90 -18.60
C ALA A 387 14.19 -17.59 -19.70
N SER A 388 15.50 -17.79 -19.47
CA SER A 388 16.36 -18.55 -20.42
C SER A 388 15.95 -20.00 -20.50
N LEU A 389 15.51 -20.64 -19.41
CA LEU A 389 14.94 -21.99 -19.44
C LEU A 389 13.67 -22.02 -20.31
N CYS A 390 12.78 -21.05 -20.16
CA CYS A 390 11.61 -20.92 -21.04
C CYS A 390 12.02 -20.75 -22.51
N TYR A 391 13.00 -19.87 -22.77
CA TYR A 391 13.53 -19.62 -24.11
C TYR A 391 14.03 -20.92 -24.77
N ILE A 392 14.84 -21.70 -24.06
CA ILE A 392 15.37 -22.97 -24.55
C ILE A 392 14.22 -23.96 -24.81
N VAL A 393 13.28 -24.11 -23.87
CA VAL A 393 12.19 -25.11 -24.01
C VAL A 393 11.31 -24.79 -25.18
N TYR A 394 10.82 -23.57 -25.39
CA TYR A 394 9.91 -23.28 -26.48
C TYR A 394 10.59 -23.40 -27.88
N ASN A 395 11.91 -23.09 -27.94
CA ASN A 395 12.68 -23.26 -29.16
C ASN A 395 12.98 -24.73 -29.46
N VAL A 396 13.36 -25.52 -28.44
CA VAL A 396 13.61 -26.96 -28.62
C VAL A 396 12.37 -27.74 -29.08
N VAL A 397 11.20 -27.37 -28.53
CA VAL A 397 9.91 -28.00 -28.90
C VAL A 397 9.35 -27.43 -30.22
N ASP A 398 9.96 -26.37 -30.76
CA ASP A 398 9.48 -25.61 -31.94
C ASP A 398 8.00 -25.19 -31.82
N TRP A 399 7.58 -24.81 -30.60
CA TRP A 399 6.22 -24.38 -30.33
C TRP A 399 6.17 -22.88 -30.01
N ARG A 400 6.06 -22.05 -31.04
CA ARG A 400 6.11 -20.60 -31.00
C ARG A 400 4.99 -19.95 -30.15
N GLY A 401 3.83 -20.59 -30.08
CA GLY A 401 2.70 -20.15 -29.25
C GLY A 401 3.04 -20.03 -27.78
N LEU A 402 4.09 -20.75 -27.31
CA LEU A 402 4.57 -20.70 -25.92
C LEU A 402 5.38 -19.45 -25.58
N SER A 403 5.74 -18.57 -26.53
CA SER A 403 6.59 -17.40 -26.33
C SER A 403 6.09 -16.45 -25.24
N THR A 404 4.80 -16.49 -24.90
CA THR A 404 4.24 -15.77 -23.75
C THR A 404 4.85 -16.16 -22.39
N CYS A 405 5.63 -17.24 -22.32
CA CYS A 405 6.40 -17.62 -21.13
C CYS A 405 7.40 -16.53 -20.71
N LEU A 406 8.08 -15.85 -21.67
CA LEU A 406 9.06 -14.80 -21.39
C LEU A 406 8.45 -13.58 -20.66
N PRO A 407 7.44 -12.89 -21.22
CA PRO A 407 6.80 -11.78 -20.51
C PRO A 407 6.12 -12.26 -19.22
N THR A 408 5.69 -13.54 -19.11
CA THR A 408 5.15 -14.08 -17.88
C THR A 408 6.21 -14.12 -16.78
N CYS A 409 7.43 -14.56 -17.06
CA CYS A 409 8.53 -14.52 -16.10
C CYS A 409 8.80 -13.09 -15.61
N ILE A 410 8.85 -12.11 -16.51
CA ILE A 410 9.12 -10.70 -16.17
C ILE A 410 8.04 -10.12 -15.25
N ILE A 411 6.76 -10.34 -15.58
CA ILE A 411 5.65 -9.74 -14.81
C ILE A 411 5.48 -10.41 -13.43
N THR A 412 5.79 -11.71 -13.30
CA THR A 412 5.56 -12.46 -12.06
C THR A 412 6.75 -12.43 -11.09
N ALA A 413 7.92 -11.97 -11.52
CA ALA A 413 9.09 -11.88 -10.68
C ALA A 413 8.92 -10.87 -9.54
N LEU A 414 9.06 -11.34 -8.30
CA LEU A 414 9.08 -10.53 -7.08
C LEU A 414 10.16 -11.03 -6.12
N SER A 415 10.53 -10.18 -5.15
CA SER A 415 11.66 -10.41 -4.26
C SER A 415 11.48 -11.60 -3.32
N THR A 416 10.25 -11.89 -2.86
CA THR A 416 9.97 -13.00 -1.93
C THR A 416 9.19 -14.12 -2.60
N ILE A 417 9.33 -15.36 -2.08
CA ILE A 417 8.62 -16.54 -2.61
C ILE A 417 7.12 -16.35 -2.50
N GLY A 418 6.61 -15.96 -1.33
CA GLY A 418 5.18 -15.83 -1.08
C GLY A 418 4.54 -14.80 -2.00
N SER A 419 5.16 -13.62 -2.18
CA SER A 419 4.65 -12.58 -3.08
C SER A 419 4.72 -12.98 -4.54
N SER A 420 5.78 -13.71 -4.95
CA SER A 420 5.91 -14.25 -6.30
C SER A 420 4.83 -15.31 -6.56
N ARG A 421 4.61 -16.25 -5.64
CA ARG A 421 3.56 -17.27 -5.73
C ARG A 421 2.16 -16.66 -5.76
N GLN A 422 1.87 -15.67 -4.94
CA GLN A 422 0.59 -14.95 -5.00
C GLN A 422 0.33 -14.41 -6.41
N LYS A 423 1.30 -13.72 -7.00
CA LYS A 423 1.18 -13.23 -8.38
C LYS A 423 1.04 -14.36 -9.38
N GLN A 424 1.75 -15.47 -9.20
CA GLN A 424 1.65 -16.65 -10.07
C GLN A 424 0.24 -17.24 -10.04
N PHE A 425 -0.36 -17.44 -8.88
CA PHE A 425 -1.74 -17.90 -8.74
C PHE A 425 -2.75 -16.95 -9.40
N LEU A 426 -2.59 -15.65 -9.19
CA LEU A 426 -3.46 -14.65 -9.82
C LEU A 426 -3.25 -14.57 -11.33
N ARG A 427 -2.03 -14.80 -11.82
CA ARG A 427 -1.71 -14.88 -13.24
C ARG A 427 -2.38 -16.09 -13.89
N LEU A 428 -2.25 -17.25 -13.25
CA LEU A 428 -2.90 -18.48 -13.72
C LEU A 428 -4.43 -18.34 -13.71
N GLY A 429 -4.99 -17.84 -12.60
CA GLY A 429 -6.43 -17.58 -12.48
C GLY A 429 -6.93 -16.61 -13.55
N GLY A 430 -6.19 -15.52 -13.80
CA GLY A 430 -6.52 -14.55 -14.85
C GLY A 430 -6.43 -15.16 -16.26
N ALA A 431 -5.44 -16.01 -16.53
CA ALA A 431 -5.32 -16.71 -17.81
C ALA A 431 -6.47 -17.71 -18.02
N ILE A 432 -6.88 -18.43 -16.96
CA ILE A 432 -8.02 -19.34 -17.03
C ILE A 432 -9.33 -18.56 -17.22
N VAL A 433 -9.61 -17.58 -16.36
CA VAL A 433 -10.86 -16.81 -16.43
C VAL A 433 -10.94 -15.99 -17.71
N GLY A 434 -9.91 -15.19 -18.00
CA GLY A 434 -9.89 -14.29 -19.14
C GLY A 434 -9.62 -14.99 -20.47
N GLY A 435 -8.78 -16.03 -20.47
CA GLY A 435 -8.40 -16.78 -21.67
C GLY A 435 -9.37 -17.90 -22.01
N LEU A 436 -9.53 -18.89 -21.09
CA LEU A 436 -10.36 -20.06 -21.36
C LEU A 436 -11.85 -19.75 -21.22
N ILE A 437 -12.28 -19.17 -20.09
CA ILE A 437 -13.72 -19.01 -19.83
C ILE A 437 -14.29 -17.87 -20.70
N ILE A 438 -13.72 -16.66 -20.61
CA ILE A 438 -14.25 -15.49 -21.33
C ILE A 438 -13.77 -15.50 -22.78
N GLY A 439 -12.47 -15.67 -23.05
CA GLY A 439 -11.89 -15.56 -24.39
C GLY A 439 -12.36 -16.69 -25.30
N MET A 440 -12.13 -17.95 -24.94
CA MET A 440 -12.62 -19.11 -25.73
C MET A 440 -14.14 -19.21 -25.70
N GLY A 441 -14.79 -18.90 -24.57
CA GLY A 441 -16.25 -18.85 -24.49
C GLY A 441 -16.83 -17.82 -25.46
N ALA A 442 -16.23 -16.64 -25.58
CA ALA A 442 -16.61 -15.65 -26.58
C ALA A 442 -16.41 -16.20 -28.01
N GLN A 443 -15.27 -16.84 -28.28
CA GLN A 443 -14.97 -17.42 -29.60
C GLN A 443 -15.95 -18.53 -29.99
N MET A 444 -16.40 -19.34 -29.04
CA MET A 444 -17.31 -20.46 -29.33
C MET A 444 -18.77 -20.03 -29.41
N PHE A 445 -19.23 -19.12 -28.55
CA PHE A 445 -20.65 -18.88 -28.35
C PHE A 445 -21.12 -17.49 -28.78
N VAL A 446 -20.22 -16.50 -28.97
CA VAL A 446 -20.61 -15.12 -29.26
C VAL A 446 -20.05 -14.66 -30.61
N LEU A 447 -18.76 -14.78 -30.84
CA LEU A 447 -18.10 -14.29 -32.05
C LEU A 447 -18.65 -14.88 -33.36
N PRO A 448 -19.08 -16.17 -33.44
CA PRO A 448 -19.66 -16.71 -34.67
C PRO A 448 -20.96 -16.01 -35.12
N TYR A 449 -21.62 -15.29 -34.22
CA TYR A 449 -22.86 -14.55 -34.51
C TYR A 449 -22.65 -13.04 -34.69
N LEU A 450 -21.38 -12.56 -34.61
CA LEU A 450 -21.04 -11.16 -34.75
C LEU A 450 -20.40 -10.89 -36.12
N ASP A 451 -21.14 -10.19 -36.99
CA ASP A 451 -20.68 -9.85 -38.34
C ASP A 451 -20.18 -8.41 -38.47
N SER A 452 -20.16 -7.65 -37.35
CA SER A 452 -19.84 -6.23 -37.40
C SER A 452 -18.82 -5.81 -36.32
N ILE A 453 -18.01 -4.82 -36.67
CA ILE A 453 -17.10 -4.16 -35.70
C ILE A 453 -17.88 -3.58 -34.53
N ALA A 454 -19.11 -3.08 -34.76
CA ALA A 454 -19.96 -2.54 -33.70
C ALA A 454 -20.34 -3.61 -32.67
N GLY A 455 -20.75 -4.81 -33.12
CA GLY A 455 -21.02 -5.95 -32.22
C GLY A 455 -19.80 -6.37 -31.42
N PHE A 456 -18.65 -6.45 -32.07
CA PHE A 456 -17.38 -6.76 -31.38
C PHE A 456 -17.00 -5.66 -30.38
N THR A 457 -17.25 -4.39 -30.70
CA THR A 457 -17.00 -3.26 -29.79
C THR A 457 -17.83 -3.37 -28.50
N VAL A 458 -19.10 -3.77 -28.59
CA VAL A 458 -19.96 -3.98 -27.42
C VAL A 458 -19.45 -5.13 -26.57
N LEU A 459 -19.10 -6.26 -27.16
CA LEU A 459 -18.51 -7.40 -26.46
C LEU A 459 -17.22 -7.01 -25.77
N PHE A 460 -16.31 -6.34 -26.48
CA PHE A 460 -15.02 -5.89 -25.95
C PHE A 460 -15.19 -4.93 -24.78
N ALA A 461 -16.09 -3.95 -24.90
CA ALA A 461 -16.39 -2.99 -23.84
C ALA A 461 -16.98 -3.68 -22.61
N ALA A 462 -17.90 -4.63 -22.77
CA ALA A 462 -18.51 -5.38 -21.67
C ALA A 462 -17.46 -6.22 -20.91
N VAL A 463 -16.62 -6.97 -21.63
CA VAL A 463 -15.54 -7.76 -21.02
C VAL A 463 -14.51 -6.85 -20.33
N THR A 464 -14.13 -5.74 -20.97
CA THR A 464 -13.20 -4.77 -20.40
C THR A 464 -13.78 -4.14 -19.13
N ALA A 465 -15.07 -3.79 -19.10
CA ALA A 465 -15.73 -3.26 -17.91
C ALA A 465 -15.72 -4.28 -16.76
N LEU A 466 -16.03 -5.54 -17.04
CA LEU A 466 -15.99 -6.62 -16.05
C LEU A 466 -14.56 -6.80 -15.48
N CYS A 467 -13.57 -6.92 -16.36
CA CYS A 467 -12.17 -7.07 -15.95
C CYS A 467 -11.67 -5.84 -15.20
N SER A 468 -12.04 -4.62 -15.62
CA SER A 468 -11.68 -3.37 -14.95
C SER A 468 -12.35 -3.24 -13.58
N TRP A 469 -13.59 -3.74 -13.43
CA TRP A 469 -14.24 -3.83 -12.12
C TRP A 469 -13.44 -4.69 -11.16
N VAL A 470 -12.93 -5.84 -11.57
CA VAL A 470 -12.05 -6.67 -10.76
C VAL A 470 -10.69 -5.99 -10.55
N ALA A 471 -10.12 -5.36 -11.60
CA ALA A 471 -8.81 -4.69 -11.52
C ALA A 471 -8.81 -3.47 -10.57
N THR A 472 -9.94 -2.81 -10.39
CA THR A 472 -10.11 -1.68 -9.45
C THR A 472 -10.56 -2.11 -8.06
N SER A 473 -10.62 -3.40 -7.75
CA SER A 473 -10.90 -3.95 -6.43
C SER A 473 -9.71 -3.78 -5.47
N SER A 474 -9.66 -4.56 -4.42
CA SER A 474 -8.55 -4.55 -3.48
C SER A 474 -7.22 -4.97 -4.13
N PRO A 475 -6.06 -4.62 -3.52
CA PRO A 475 -4.75 -5.07 -3.97
C PRO A 475 -4.61 -6.60 -4.08
N ARG A 476 -5.47 -7.37 -3.39
CA ARG A 476 -5.45 -8.83 -3.41
C ARG A 476 -5.97 -9.40 -4.71
N LEU A 477 -6.99 -8.78 -5.33
CA LEU A 477 -7.64 -9.28 -6.54
C LEU A 477 -7.36 -8.44 -7.79
N SER A 478 -6.89 -7.19 -7.63
CA SER A 478 -6.69 -6.26 -8.74
C SER A 478 -5.85 -6.86 -9.87
N TYR A 479 -4.80 -7.60 -9.53
CA TYR A 479 -3.94 -8.24 -10.50
C TYR A 479 -4.66 -9.33 -11.31
N LEU A 480 -5.61 -10.07 -10.73
CA LEU A 480 -6.45 -11.05 -11.43
C LEU A 480 -7.25 -10.39 -12.57
N GLY A 481 -7.89 -9.23 -12.27
CA GLY A 481 -8.67 -8.49 -13.25
C GLY A 481 -7.82 -8.00 -14.43
N VAL A 482 -6.64 -7.46 -14.15
CA VAL A 482 -5.68 -7.02 -15.18
C VAL A 482 -5.25 -8.22 -16.05
N GLN A 483 -4.98 -9.38 -15.42
CA GLN A 483 -4.54 -10.57 -16.15
C GLN A 483 -5.66 -11.20 -16.97
N ALA A 484 -6.90 -11.14 -16.50
CA ALA A 484 -8.05 -11.58 -17.28
C ALA A 484 -8.27 -10.71 -18.52
N ALA A 485 -8.15 -9.38 -18.38
CA ALA A 485 -8.19 -8.47 -19.54
C ALA A 485 -7.04 -8.76 -20.51
N LEU A 486 -5.82 -8.91 -20.01
CA LEU A 486 -4.63 -9.24 -20.81
C LEU A 486 -4.84 -10.52 -21.63
N ALA A 487 -5.33 -11.60 -21.01
CA ALA A 487 -5.58 -12.85 -21.67
C ALA A 487 -6.65 -12.71 -22.76
N PHE A 488 -7.75 -12.03 -22.48
CA PHE A 488 -8.80 -11.76 -23.45
C PHE A 488 -8.29 -10.93 -24.64
N TYR A 489 -7.52 -9.86 -24.40
CA TYR A 489 -6.97 -9.02 -25.47
C TYR A 489 -5.95 -9.75 -26.31
N LEU A 490 -5.06 -10.53 -25.70
CA LEU A 490 -4.08 -11.36 -26.41
C LEU A 490 -4.72 -12.37 -27.37
N ILE A 491 -5.90 -12.87 -27.02
CA ILE A 491 -6.62 -13.85 -27.85
C ILE A 491 -7.39 -13.16 -28.98
N ASN A 492 -8.07 -12.05 -28.68
CA ASN A 492 -9.06 -11.47 -29.59
C ASN A 492 -8.58 -10.23 -30.36
N LEU A 493 -7.40 -9.64 -30.03
CA LEU A 493 -6.79 -8.51 -30.75
C LEU A 493 -5.46 -8.88 -31.44
N GLN A 494 -5.23 -10.13 -31.74
CA GLN A 494 -4.00 -10.56 -32.43
C GLN A 494 -4.10 -10.33 -33.94
N GLU A 495 -5.26 -10.51 -34.50
CA GLU A 495 -5.57 -10.31 -35.93
C GLU A 495 -6.65 -9.21 -36.06
N PHE A 496 -6.79 -8.69 -37.30
CA PHE A 496 -7.75 -7.60 -37.60
C PHE A 496 -9.11 -8.13 -38.04
N THR A 497 -9.33 -9.41 -37.86
CA THR A 497 -10.60 -10.12 -38.13
C THR A 497 -11.10 -10.76 -36.85
N ILE A 498 -12.37 -11.17 -36.83
CA ILE A 498 -12.94 -11.91 -35.70
C ILE A 498 -12.20 -13.23 -35.58
N GLN A 499 -11.51 -13.41 -34.45
CA GLN A 499 -10.68 -14.56 -34.18
C GLN A 499 -11.52 -15.75 -33.73
N THR A 500 -11.49 -16.83 -34.50
CA THR A 500 -12.23 -18.08 -34.19
C THR A 500 -11.32 -19.25 -33.84
N SER A 501 -9.99 -19.09 -33.95
CA SER A 501 -9.02 -20.14 -33.66
C SER A 501 -8.80 -20.37 -32.17
N LEU A 502 -9.22 -21.54 -31.69
CA LEU A 502 -9.02 -21.92 -30.28
C LEU A 502 -7.56 -22.28 -29.95
N SER A 503 -6.72 -22.52 -30.97
CA SER A 503 -5.30 -22.83 -30.75
C SER A 503 -4.55 -21.67 -30.07
N ILE A 504 -4.88 -20.42 -30.41
CA ILE A 504 -4.26 -19.25 -29.86
C ILE A 504 -4.50 -19.19 -28.34
N ALA A 505 -5.75 -19.39 -27.88
CA ALA A 505 -6.09 -19.42 -26.49
C ALA A 505 -5.35 -20.52 -25.73
N ARG A 506 -5.32 -21.72 -26.30
CA ARG A 506 -4.58 -22.85 -25.73
C ARG A 506 -3.09 -22.53 -25.61
N ASP A 507 -2.44 -22.04 -26.63
CA ASP A 507 -1.00 -21.77 -26.67
C ASP A 507 -0.61 -20.69 -25.67
N ARG A 508 -1.45 -19.66 -25.48
CA ARG A 508 -1.24 -18.63 -24.49
C ARG A 508 -1.30 -19.17 -23.06
N VAL A 509 -2.26 -20.05 -22.76
CA VAL A 509 -2.36 -20.67 -21.43
C VAL A 509 -1.17 -21.59 -21.17
N PHE A 510 -0.76 -22.42 -22.14
CA PHE A 510 0.43 -23.26 -21.99
C PHE A 510 1.72 -22.44 -21.85
N GLY A 511 1.86 -21.32 -22.57
CA GLY A 511 2.99 -20.40 -22.42
C GLY A 511 3.03 -19.78 -21.02
N VAL A 512 1.87 -19.36 -20.48
CA VAL A 512 1.78 -18.87 -19.08
C VAL A 512 2.19 -19.98 -18.12
N LEU A 513 1.68 -21.20 -18.28
CA LEU A 513 2.04 -22.34 -17.41
C LEU A 513 3.54 -22.64 -17.45
N LEU A 514 4.15 -22.66 -18.64
CA LEU A 514 5.60 -22.87 -18.77
C LEU A 514 6.39 -21.78 -18.03
N GLY A 515 6.01 -20.51 -18.19
CA GLY A 515 6.64 -19.40 -17.48
C GLY A 515 6.53 -19.53 -15.96
N LEU A 516 5.34 -19.90 -15.46
CA LEU A 516 5.10 -20.09 -14.03
C LEU A 516 5.89 -21.30 -13.47
N MET A 517 5.96 -22.41 -14.20
CA MET A 517 6.73 -23.60 -13.81
C MET A 517 8.23 -23.28 -13.73
N SER A 518 8.75 -22.58 -14.74
CA SER A 518 10.17 -22.17 -14.75
C SER A 518 10.50 -21.21 -13.61
N MET A 519 9.63 -20.23 -13.35
CA MET A 519 9.77 -19.33 -12.22
C MET A 519 9.72 -20.08 -10.89
N TRP A 520 8.76 -21.00 -10.73
CA TRP A 520 8.65 -21.82 -9.53
C TRP A 520 9.91 -22.68 -9.31
N LEU A 521 10.41 -23.35 -10.36
CA LEU A 521 11.58 -24.20 -10.28
C LEU A 521 12.84 -23.43 -9.83
N ILE A 522 13.06 -22.23 -10.38
CA ILE A 522 14.28 -21.45 -10.12
C ILE A 522 14.17 -20.63 -8.83
N PHE A 523 13.06 -19.91 -8.62
CA PHE A 523 12.91 -19.03 -7.45
C PHE A 523 12.75 -19.80 -6.15
N ASP A 524 12.20 -21.01 -6.16
CA ASP A 524 12.03 -21.84 -4.97
C ASP A 524 13.29 -22.66 -4.60
N ARG A 525 14.30 -22.68 -5.48
CA ARG A 525 15.52 -23.48 -5.26
C ARG A 525 16.78 -22.66 -5.06
N LEU A 526 16.86 -21.47 -5.69
CA LEU A 526 18.07 -20.66 -5.65
C LEU A 526 17.86 -19.42 -4.76
N TRP A 527 18.72 -19.23 -3.77
CA TRP A 527 18.74 -18.05 -2.87
C TRP A 527 17.34 -17.67 -2.37
N VAL A 528 16.68 -18.62 -1.77
CA VAL A 528 15.31 -18.51 -1.26
C VAL A 528 15.22 -17.42 -0.20
N ARG A 529 14.18 -16.56 -0.28
CA ARG A 529 13.79 -15.60 0.75
C ARG A 529 12.38 -15.90 1.20
N ASP A 530 12.23 -16.21 2.47
CA ASP A 530 10.92 -16.45 3.07
C ASP A 530 10.17 -15.12 3.26
N ALA A 531 8.88 -15.09 2.91
CA ALA A 531 8.04 -13.91 3.16
C ALA A 531 7.85 -13.66 4.66
N LEU A 532 7.93 -14.71 5.49
CA LEU A 532 7.90 -14.59 6.95
C LEU A 532 9.10 -13.80 7.45
N GLU A 533 10.33 -14.14 7.02
CA GLU A 533 11.55 -13.43 7.42
C GLU A 533 11.51 -11.97 6.99
N GLU A 534 11.05 -11.70 5.77
CA GLU A 534 10.89 -10.33 5.27
C GLU A 534 9.82 -9.56 6.06
N MET A 535 8.70 -10.21 6.39
CA MET A 535 7.65 -9.63 7.23
C MET A 535 8.19 -9.26 8.62
N GLN A 536 8.97 -10.15 9.25
CA GLN A 536 9.60 -9.91 10.55
C GLN A 536 10.61 -8.77 10.49
N ALA A 537 11.46 -8.73 9.46
CA ALA A 537 12.43 -7.66 9.26
C ALA A 537 11.75 -6.30 9.08
N LEU A 538 10.66 -6.23 8.29
CA LEU A 538 9.88 -5.00 8.12
C LEU A 538 9.16 -4.59 9.40
N PHE A 539 8.66 -5.56 10.18
CA PHE A 539 8.01 -5.30 11.46
C PHE A 539 9.00 -4.76 12.49
N ALA A 540 10.18 -5.38 12.62
CA ALA A 540 11.27 -4.89 13.47
C ALA A 540 11.75 -3.49 13.06
N LYS A 541 11.85 -3.23 11.75
CA LYS A 541 12.17 -1.90 11.23
C LYS A 541 11.11 -0.85 11.61
N ASN A 542 9.83 -1.20 11.58
CA ASN A 542 8.76 -0.30 12.02
C ASN A 542 8.87 0.02 13.52
N LEU A 543 9.18 -0.96 14.36
CA LEU A 543 9.44 -0.75 15.80
C LEU A 543 10.63 0.18 16.02
N SER A 544 11.73 -0.01 15.28
CA SER A 544 12.91 0.86 15.36
C SER A 544 12.60 2.30 14.91
N MET A 545 11.76 2.47 13.88
CA MET A 545 11.32 3.81 13.45
C MET A 545 10.38 4.48 14.45
N LEU A 546 9.54 3.72 15.17
CA LEU A 546 8.72 4.23 16.27
C LEU A 546 9.60 4.67 17.46
N ALA A 547 10.66 3.90 17.77
CA ALA A 547 11.64 4.30 18.77
C ALA A 547 12.35 5.60 18.37
N GLU A 548 12.78 5.72 17.12
CA GLU A 548 13.37 6.96 16.60
C GLU A 548 12.41 8.14 16.69
N LEU A 549 11.12 7.92 16.41
CA LEU A 549 10.09 8.97 16.54
C LEU A 549 10.00 9.50 17.98
N ALA A 550 10.06 8.61 18.98
CA ALA A 550 10.04 9.01 20.39
C ALA A 550 11.29 9.83 20.78
N GLU A 551 12.44 9.54 20.20
CA GLU A 551 13.69 10.26 20.47
C GLU A 551 13.80 11.62 19.80
N GLN A 552 13.05 11.88 18.70
CA GLN A 552 13.08 13.20 18.03
C GLN A 552 12.70 14.36 18.95
N LEU A 553 11.98 14.09 20.03
CA LEU A 553 11.56 15.10 21.01
C LEU A 553 12.69 15.65 21.85
N MET A 554 13.83 14.95 21.91
CA MET A 554 15.01 15.35 22.68
C MET A 554 15.97 16.25 21.91
N LEU A 555 15.72 16.50 20.62
CA LEU A 555 16.62 17.28 19.77
C LEU A 555 16.42 18.78 19.99
N GLU A 556 17.53 19.54 20.05
CA GLU A 556 17.53 21.00 20.21
C GLU A 556 16.98 21.74 18.99
N ASP A 557 17.19 21.19 17.77
CA ASP A 557 16.69 21.80 16.53
C ASP A 557 15.25 21.36 16.22
N ARG A 558 14.31 22.23 16.59
CA ARG A 558 12.87 22.03 16.36
C ARG A 558 12.50 21.83 14.87
N ASN A 559 13.13 22.55 13.96
CA ASN A 559 12.80 22.47 12.52
C ASN A 559 13.27 21.15 11.92
N ALA A 560 14.47 20.71 12.27
CA ALA A 560 15.02 19.42 11.88
C ALA A 560 14.14 18.27 12.43
N ALA A 561 13.75 18.35 13.71
CA ALA A 561 12.86 17.38 14.35
C ALA A 561 11.50 17.27 13.62
N VAL A 562 10.84 18.40 13.33
CA VAL A 562 9.54 18.40 12.60
C VAL A 562 9.68 17.81 11.20
N LYS A 563 10.77 18.11 10.48
CA LYS A 563 11.03 17.51 9.17
C LYS A 563 11.22 15.98 9.28
N ARG A 564 12.00 15.53 10.26
CA ARG A 564 12.25 14.11 10.50
C ARG A 564 10.99 13.34 10.91
N ILE A 565 10.18 13.91 11.80
CA ILE A 565 8.90 13.35 12.23
C ILE A 565 7.96 13.11 11.04
N ARG A 566 7.89 14.04 10.08
CA ARG A 566 7.08 13.86 8.86
C ARG A 566 7.61 12.72 8.00
N GLN A 567 8.93 12.65 7.82
CA GLN A 567 9.56 11.57 7.05
C GLN A 567 9.30 10.21 7.71
N LEU A 568 9.47 10.11 9.04
CA LEU A 568 9.19 8.89 9.80
C LEU A 568 7.72 8.47 9.70
N ARG A 569 6.79 9.42 9.79
CA ARG A 569 5.36 9.16 9.60
C ARG A 569 5.07 8.53 8.23
N ASP A 570 5.58 9.12 7.14
CA ASP A 570 5.38 8.62 5.79
C ASP A 570 6.03 7.23 5.61
N GLN A 571 7.24 7.03 6.17
CA GLN A 571 7.95 5.75 6.15
C GLN A 571 7.24 4.67 6.95
N LEU A 572 6.74 4.98 8.15
CA LEU A 572 5.97 4.05 8.99
C LEU A 572 4.66 3.62 8.32
N ASN A 573 3.95 4.55 7.68
CA ASN A 573 2.73 4.21 6.95
C ASN A 573 3.01 3.28 5.77
N ALA A 574 4.08 3.53 5.01
CA ALA A 574 4.53 2.63 3.97
C ALA A 574 4.98 1.27 4.56
N GLY A 575 5.68 1.28 5.70
CA GLY A 575 6.14 0.09 6.41
C GLY A 575 4.99 -0.79 6.89
N PHE A 576 3.93 -0.22 7.47
CA PHE A 576 2.74 -0.97 7.86
C PHE A 576 2.03 -1.63 6.67
N GLN A 577 1.98 -0.95 5.52
CA GLN A 577 1.43 -1.53 4.29
C GLN A 577 2.31 -2.67 3.79
N ALA A 578 3.64 -2.51 3.83
CA ALA A 578 4.59 -3.52 3.42
C ALA A 578 4.51 -4.78 4.30
N VAL A 579 4.41 -4.64 5.63
CA VAL A 579 4.19 -5.77 6.56
C VAL A 579 2.89 -6.51 6.22
N ASN A 580 1.79 -5.79 5.97
CA ASN A 580 0.52 -6.43 5.60
C ASN A 580 0.62 -7.17 4.25
N ALA A 581 1.32 -6.60 3.26
CA ALA A 581 1.55 -7.24 1.98
C ALA A 581 2.36 -8.54 2.12
N GLN A 582 3.41 -8.54 2.95
CA GLN A 582 4.18 -9.76 3.24
C GLN A 582 3.38 -10.77 4.07
N ALA A 583 2.56 -10.31 5.04
CA ALA A 583 1.66 -11.18 5.78
C ALA A 583 0.63 -11.89 4.87
N ASP A 584 0.14 -11.21 3.83
CA ASP A 584 -0.69 -11.84 2.81
C ASP A 584 0.12 -12.83 1.94
N ALA A 585 1.39 -12.54 1.68
CA ALA A 585 2.29 -13.41 0.92
C ALA A 585 2.64 -14.71 1.67
N VAL A 586 2.76 -14.68 3.01
CA VAL A 586 3.00 -15.88 3.86
C VAL A 586 1.93 -16.96 3.65
N LEU A 587 0.69 -16.60 3.30
CA LEU A 587 -0.37 -17.56 2.98
C LEU A 587 -0.02 -18.51 1.83
N PHE A 588 0.82 -18.05 0.91
CA PHE A 588 1.24 -18.79 -0.28
C PHE A 588 2.57 -19.55 -0.08
N GLU A 589 3.11 -19.56 1.14
CA GLU A 589 4.25 -20.39 1.49
C GLU A 589 3.79 -21.77 1.95
N PHE A 590 4.21 -22.80 1.20
CA PHE A 590 3.95 -24.19 1.51
C PHE A 590 5.26 -24.87 1.96
N GLY A 591 5.16 -25.86 2.83
CA GLY A 591 6.32 -26.64 3.27
C GLY A 591 6.31 -26.94 4.76
N THR A 592 7.45 -27.41 5.26
CA THR A 592 7.66 -27.73 6.68
C THR A 592 7.55 -26.47 7.53
N GLY A 593 6.87 -26.59 8.68
CA GLY A 593 6.71 -25.44 9.60
C GLY A 593 5.61 -24.43 9.21
N ARG A 594 4.79 -24.72 8.19
CA ARG A 594 3.70 -23.83 7.74
C ARG A 594 2.80 -23.36 8.87
N ARG A 595 2.43 -24.27 9.80
CA ARG A 595 1.56 -23.93 10.93
C ARG A 595 2.15 -22.82 11.79
N ARG A 596 3.45 -22.94 12.16
CA ARG A 596 4.14 -21.90 12.93
C ARG A 596 4.25 -20.58 12.14
N LYS A 597 4.52 -20.65 10.83
CA LYS A 597 4.55 -19.45 9.98
C LYS A 597 3.22 -18.70 9.98
N LEU A 598 2.11 -19.43 9.95
CA LEU A 598 0.77 -18.83 10.01
C LEU A 598 0.44 -18.28 11.40
N GLU A 599 0.85 -18.94 12.48
CA GLU A 599 0.69 -18.46 13.86
C GLU A 599 1.43 -17.11 14.04
N VAL A 600 2.71 -17.03 13.69
CA VAL A 600 3.48 -15.78 13.77
C VAL A 600 2.89 -14.68 12.88
N ARG A 601 2.43 -15.01 11.68
CA ARG A 601 1.73 -14.08 10.80
C ARG A 601 0.48 -13.51 11.45
N ASP A 602 -0.33 -14.35 12.09
CA ASP A 602 -1.58 -13.94 12.70
C ASP A 602 -1.33 -13.08 13.95
N ASP A 603 -0.28 -13.37 14.71
CA ASP A 603 0.18 -12.54 15.83
C ASP A 603 0.64 -11.16 15.34
N VAL A 604 1.50 -11.08 14.32
CA VAL A 604 1.93 -9.80 13.74
C VAL A 604 0.73 -9.00 13.22
N ARG A 605 -0.28 -9.66 12.61
CA ARG A 605 -1.51 -8.98 12.16
C ARG A 605 -2.36 -8.47 13.31
N ARG A 606 -2.38 -9.17 14.44
CA ARG A 606 -3.06 -8.75 15.67
C ARG A 606 -2.39 -7.53 16.31
N TRP A 607 -1.07 -7.43 16.24
CA TRP A 607 -0.30 -6.31 16.80
C TRP A 607 -0.30 -5.05 15.93
N GLN A 608 -0.49 -5.16 14.64
CA GLN A 608 -0.49 -4.03 13.70
C GLN A 608 -1.44 -2.88 14.08
N PRO A 609 -2.70 -3.13 14.49
CA PRO A 609 -3.59 -2.06 14.96
C PRO A 609 -3.02 -1.32 16.18
N ASN A 610 -2.42 -2.04 17.14
CA ASN A 610 -1.82 -1.46 18.34
C ASN A 610 -0.65 -0.55 17.98
N LEU A 611 0.22 -0.97 17.05
CA LEU A 611 1.33 -0.13 16.57
C LEU A 611 0.85 1.12 15.83
N ARG A 612 -0.26 1.02 15.08
CA ARG A 612 -0.86 2.20 14.43
C ARG A 612 -1.43 3.17 15.45
N THR A 613 -2.11 2.66 16.47
CA THR A 613 -2.61 3.47 17.59
C THR A 613 -1.44 4.13 18.34
N LEU A 614 -0.38 3.38 18.62
CA LEU A 614 0.83 3.90 19.24
C LEU A 614 1.45 5.05 18.41
N LEU A 615 1.56 4.87 17.08
CA LEU A 615 2.02 5.94 16.19
C LEU A 615 1.18 7.21 16.33
N LEU A 616 -0.15 7.09 16.36
CA LEU A 616 -1.05 8.23 16.47
C LEU A 616 -0.89 8.94 17.82
N VAL A 617 -0.85 8.19 18.91
CA VAL A 617 -0.65 8.74 20.26
C VAL A 617 0.73 9.42 20.37
N GLN A 618 1.79 8.80 19.83
CA GLN A 618 3.13 9.41 19.80
C GLN A 618 3.18 10.68 18.95
N LEU A 619 2.52 10.72 17.79
CA LEU A 619 2.44 11.93 16.97
C LEU A 619 1.70 13.05 17.71
N THR A 620 0.64 12.72 18.42
CA THR A 620 -0.11 13.68 19.24
C THR A 620 0.73 14.17 20.42
N PHE A 621 1.42 13.26 21.11
CA PHE A 621 2.34 13.59 22.18
C PHE A 621 3.49 14.50 21.70
N THR A 622 4.02 14.22 20.53
CA THR A 622 5.04 15.03 19.86
C THR A 622 4.52 16.45 19.57
N GLN A 623 3.31 16.58 19.04
CA GLN A 623 2.69 17.89 18.78
C GLN A 623 2.50 18.67 20.09
N TYR A 624 2.07 17.99 21.14
CA TYR A 624 1.94 18.54 22.48
C TYR A 624 3.28 19.07 23.00
N ARG A 625 4.36 18.28 22.91
CA ARG A 625 5.71 18.65 23.33
C ARG A 625 6.28 19.85 22.56
N ILE A 626 6.01 19.92 21.26
CA ILE A 626 6.43 21.04 20.41
C ILE A 626 5.72 22.35 20.82
N GLN A 627 4.49 22.27 21.31
CA GLN A 627 3.71 23.44 21.74
C GLN A 627 4.07 23.92 23.17
N LEU A 628 4.59 23.01 24.00
CA LEU A 628 5.09 23.36 25.32
C LEU A 628 6.52 23.93 25.19
N PRO A 629 6.76 25.21 25.43
CA PRO A 629 8.12 25.68 25.53
C PRO A 629 8.83 24.92 26.67
N LEU A 630 9.98 24.34 26.40
CA LEU A 630 10.82 23.60 27.37
C LEU A 630 11.10 24.45 28.64
N LYS A 631 11.04 25.78 28.51
CA LYS A 631 11.22 26.77 29.62
C LYS A 631 10.00 26.86 30.54
N THR A 632 8.86 26.29 30.22
CA THR A 632 7.63 26.38 31.03
C THR A 632 7.36 25.15 31.89
N LEU A 633 8.07 24.03 31.64
CA LEU A 633 8.01 22.85 32.50
C LEU A 633 9.00 23.01 33.65
N PRO A 634 8.60 22.68 34.88
CA PRO A 634 9.53 22.59 36.01
C PRO A 634 10.69 21.62 35.67
N PRO A 635 11.94 21.97 36.03
CA PRO A 635 13.10 21.13 35.67
C PRO A 635 12.95 19.70 36.17
N GLU A 636 12.38 19.47 37.33
CA GLU A 636 12.13 18.17 37.93
C GLU A 636 11.15 17.32 37.07
N VAL A 637 10.07 17.92 36.61
CA VAL A 637 9.09 17.26 35.74
C VAL A 637 9.69 16.98 34.34
N ALA A 638 10.48 17.94 33.82
CA ALA A 638 11.13 17.79 32.51
C ALA A 638 12.15 16.62 32.49
N GLU A 639 12.89 16.41 33.59
CA GLU A 639 13.84 15.32 33.75
C GLU A 639 13.13 13.97 33.75
N VAL A 640 12.08 13.81 34.57
CA VAL A 640 11.29 12.56 34.66
C VAL A 640 10.58 12.26 33.34
N LEU A 641 10.08 13.30 32.65
CA LEU A 641 9.48 13.16 31.32
C LEU A 641 10.52 12.64 30.29
N GLY A 642 11.75 13.17 30.33
CA GLY A 642 12.85 12.69 29.51
C GLY A 642 13.27 11.24 29.79
N VAL A 643 13.12 10.76 31.05
CA VAL A 643 13.31 9.35 31.39
C VAL A 643 12.23 8.50 30.73
N PHE A 644 10.95 8.87 30.84
CA PHE A 644 9.85 8.16 30.21
C PHE A 644 10.01 8.06 28.69
N GLU A 645 10.39 9.15 28.02
CA GLU A 645 10.63 9.17 26.57
C GLU A 645 11.76 8.19 26.17
N ARG A 646 12.86 8.15 26.93
CA ARG A 646 13.96 7.18 26.70
C ARG A 646 13.53 5.74 26.93
N ASP A 647 12.77 5.48 27.99
CA ASP A 647 12.27 4.14 28.31
C ASP A 647 11.29 3.64 27.24
N ALA A 648 10.39 4.51 26.74
CA ALA A 648 9.49 4.20 25.66
C ALA A 648 10.25 3.86 24.35
N ALA A 649 11.30 4.62 24.04
CA ALA A 649 12.15 4.31 22.87
C ALA A 649 12.92 2.99 23.06
N ARG A 650 13.45 2.75 24.27
CA ARG A 650 14.22 1.55 24.58
C ARG A 650 13.38 0.28 24.51
N ILE A 651 12.16 0.26 25.04
CA ILE A 651 11.28 -0.92 24.96
C ILE A 651 10.92 -1.26 23.52
N MET A 652 10.70 -0.24 22.65
CA MET A 652 10.44 -0.48 21.23
C MET A 652 11.66 -1.05 20.49
N ARG A 653 12.88 -0.66 20.87
CA ARG A 653 14.10 -1.28 20.33
C ARG A 653 14.29 -2.71 20.83
N VAL A 654 14.04 -2.97 22.12
CA VAL A 654 14.06 -4.32 22.67
C VAL A 654 13.11 -5.23 21.87
N MET A 655 11.88 -4.80 21.64
CA MET A 655 10.93 -5.55 20.81
C MET A 655 11.45 -5.78 19.38
N ALA A 656 12.10 -4.78 18.77
CA ALA A 656 12.70 -4.93 17.44
C ALA A 656 13.82 -5.97 17.42
N ASP A 657 14.66 -6.01 18.45
CA ASP A 657 15.77 -6.97 18.61
C ASP A 657 15.24 -8.38 18.86
N GLU A 658 14.19 -8.54 19.68
CA GLU A 658 13.50 -9.81 19.93
C GLU A 658 12.94 -10.43 18.64
N VAL A 659 12.24 -9.61 17.83
CA VAL A 659 11.70 -10.04 16.53
C VAL A 659 12.82 -10.42 15.57
N SER A 660 13.93 -9.66 15.56
CA SER A 660 15.09 -9.90 14.70
C SER A 660 15.97 -11.06 15.19
N GLY A 661 15.74 -11.58 16.42
CA GLY A 661 16.54 -12.63 17.02
C GLY A 661 17.94 -12.20 17.46
N GLN A 662 18.14 -10.91 17.72
CA GLN A 662 19.38 -10.35 18.24
C GLN A 662 19.47 -10.52 19.77
N ALA A 663 20.66 -10.29 20.35
CA ALA A 663 20.82 -10.30 21.79
C ALA A 663 20.00 -9.19 22.45
N VAL A 664 19.15 -9.56 23.39
CA VAL A 664 18.16 -8.67 23.99
C VAL A 664 18.69 -8.08 25.28
N LEU A 665 18.65 -6.79 25.41
CA LEU A 665 18.87 -6.06 26.69
C LEU A 665 17.60 -6.12 27.55
N PRO A 666 17.72 -6.06 28.90
CA PRO A 666 16.53 -6.04 29.73
C PRO A 666 15.65 -4.83 29.42
N ALA A 667 14.36 -5.09 29.23
CA ALA A 667 13.37 -4.04 28.97
C ALA A 667 13.13 -3.19 30.21
N PRO A 668 12.95 -1.86 30.07
CA PRO A 668 12.52 -1.00 31.16
C PRO A 668 11.06 -1.27 31.53
N ASP A 669 10.71 -1.05 32.80
CA ASP A 669 9.30 -1.07 33.22
C ASP A 669 8.64 0.27 32.86
N ILE A 670 7.96 0.28 31.71
CA ILE A 670 7.32 1.48 31.17
C ILE A 670 6.13 1.93 32.03
N LEU A 671 5.45 1.01 32.70
CA LEU A 671 4.35 1.35 33.63
C LEU A 671 4.88 2.07 34.86
N ALA A 672 6.01 1.60 35.41
CA ALA A 672 6.68 2.29 36.53
C ALA A 672 7.19 3.68 36.10
N SER A 673 7.74 3.82 34.89
CA SER A 673 8.20 5.11 34.35
C SER A 673 7.04 6.10 34.19
N ALA A 674 5.87 5.66 33.68
CA ALA A 674 4.66 6.49 33.59
C ALA A 674 4.16 6.90 34.98
N ALA A 675 4.07 5.97 35.94
CA ALA A 675 3.64 6.25 37.31
C ALA A 675 4.59 7.23 38.03
N ASN A 676 5.90 7.18 37.77
CA ASN A 676 6.87 8.14 38.27
C ASN A 676 6.62 9.55 37.75
N LEU A 677 6.32 9.67 36.44
CA LEU A 677 6.00 10.93 35.82
C LEU A 677 4.72 11.54 36.42
N HIS A 678 3.68 10.73 36.61
CA HIS A 678 2.42 11.20 37.23
C HIS A 678 2.64 11.73 38.66
N ARG A 679 3.43 10.99 39.44
CA ARG A 679 3.77 11.44 40.80
C ARG A 679 4.55 12.76 40.79
N ALA A 680 5.48 12.94 39.88
CA ALA A 680 6.25 14.16 39.74
C ALA A 680 5.36 15.33 39.33
N ILE A 681 4.43 15.15 38.40
CA ILE A 681 3.48 16.18 37.98
C ILE A 681 2.54 16.55 39.14
N ASN A 682 1.89 15.57 39.77
CA ASN A 682 0.94 15.82 40.87
C ASN A 682 1.61 16.52 42.05
N LYS A 683 2.79 16.03 42.47
CA LYS A 683 3.56 16.63 43.54
C LYS A 683 3.90 18.11 43.27
N TRP A 684 4.30 18.42 42.05
CA TRP A 684 4.63 19.80 41.70
C TRP A 684 3.42 20.72 41.82
N TYR A 685 2.21 20.30 41.39
CA TYR A 685 0.98 21.10 41.52
C TYR A 685 0.52 21.22 42.95
N GLU A 686 0.67 20.17 43.77
CA GLU A 686 0.38 20.18 45.21
C GLU A 686 1.32 21.12 45.95
N ASP A 687 2.63 21.05 45.70
CA ASP A 687 3.65 21.89 46.38
C ASP A 687 3.49 23.41 46.08
N HIS A 688 2.85 23.74 44.93
CA HIS A 688 2.63 25.12 44.50
C HIS A 688 1.20 25.64 44.71
N ASP A 689 0.31 24.83 45.31
CA ASP A 689 -1.11 25.12 45.52
C ASP A 689 -1.83 25.66 44.26
N GLN A 690 -1.51 25.07 43.11
CA GLN A 690 -2.08 25.43 41.83
C GLN A 690 -3.00 24.32 41.27
N PRO A 691 -4.14 24.68 40.67
CA PRO A 691 -4.96 23.69 40.00
C PRO A 691 -4.20 23.11 38.81
N MET A 692 -4.33 21.79 38.58
CA MET A 692 -3.70 21.09 37.46
C MET A 692 -4.11 21.77 36.15
N SER A 693 -3.13 22.09 35.29
CA SER A 693 -3.41 22.67 33.99
C SER A 693 -3.95 21.58 33.03
N ALA A 694 -4.78 22.00 32.06
CA ALA A 694 -5.25 21.10 31.00
C ALA A 694 -4.09 20.42 30.26
N LEU A 695 -2.98 21.12 30.08
CA LEU A 695 -1.77 20.60 29.45
C LEU A 695 -1.10 19.49 30.27
N ALA A 696 -1.04 19.62 31.60
CA ALA A 696 -0.47 18.59 32.46
C ALA A 696 -1.36 17.33 32.52
N SER A 697 -2.68 17.53 32.56
CA SER A 697 -3.64 16.41 32.46
C SER A 697 -3.52 15.65 31.12
N ASP A 698 -3.42 16.37 30.01
CA ASP A 698 -3.23 15.76 28.69
C ASP A 698 -1.91 14.96 28.62
N ALA A 699 -0.83 15.45 29.21
CA ALA A 699 0.46 14.74 29.25
C ALA A 699 0.33 13.41 30.02
N ILE A 700 -0.34 13.41 31.17
CA ILE A 700 -0.61 12.22 31.97
C ILE A 700 -1.39 11.19 31.13
N HIS A 701 -2.48 11.60 30.51
CA HIS A 701 -3.31 10.70 29.70
C HIS A 701 -2.57 10.12 28.48
N LEU A 702 -1.73 10.93 27.80
CA LEU A 702 -0.95 10.47 26.65
C LEU A 702 0.14 9.48 27.06
N THR A 703 0.84 9.72 28.17
CA THR A 703 1.88 8.80 28.67
C THR A 703 1.29 7.49 29.18
N ASP A 704 0.12 7.53 29.84
CA ASP A 704 -0.63 6.32 30.20
C ASP A 704 -1.06 5.52 28.97
N SER A 705 -1.55 6.20 27.93
CA SER A 705 -1.94 5.54 26.70
C SER A 705 -0.75 4.86 26.03
N ILE A 706 0.42 5.50 25.99
CA ILE A 706 1.65 4.92 25.45
C ILE A 706 2.05 3.69 26.28
N ALA A 707 2.09 3.79 27.60
CA ALA A 707 2.48 2.71 28.50
C ALA A 707 1.51 1.52 28.45
N SER A 708 0.20 1.77 28.38
CA SER A 708 -0.84 0.74 28.30
C SER A 708 -0.84 -0.03 26.98
N ILE A 709 -0.30 0.55 25.90
CA ILE A 709 -0.12 -0.13 24.62
C ILE A 709 1.21 -0.89 24.60
N LEU A 710 2.30 -0.27 25.09
CA LEU A 710 3.65 -0.85 24.99
C LEU A 710 3.83 -2.07 25.91
N ALA A 711 3.33 -2.03 27.14
CA ALA A 711 3.56 -3.11 28.10
C ALA A 711 2.99 -4.46 27.65
N PRO A 712 1.68 -4.58 27.30
CA PRO A 712 1.12 -5.86 26.84
C PRO A 712 1.65 -6.26 25.46
N LEU A 713 1.98 -5.31 24.59
CA LEU A 713 2.57 -5.59 23.28
C LEU A 713 3.96 -6.22 23.43
N HIS A 714 4.79 -5.71 24.34
CA HIS A 714 6.11 -6.28 24.63
C HIS A 714 5.99 -7.69 25.20
N GLU A 715 5.07 -7.91 26.15
CA GLU A 715 4.83 -9.24 26.72
C GLU A 715 4.42 -10.26 25.63
N ASP A 716 3.49 -9.91 24.77
CA ASP A 716 3.05 -10.75 23.65
C ASP A 716 4.21 -11.08 22.69
N ILE A 717 5.03 -10.10 22.32
CA ILE A 717 6.19 -10.27 21.43
C ILE A 717 7.24 -11.16 22.10
N HIS A 718 7.54 -10.92 23.36
CA HIS A 718 8.50 -11.70 24.13
C HIS A 718 8.09 -13.18 24.19
N LEU A 719 6.82 -13.47 24.50
CA LEU A 719 6.28 -14.83 24.52
C LEU A 719 6.38 -15.52 23.16
N THR A 720 6.13 -14.81 22.08
CA THR A 720 6.13 -15.38 20.72
C THR A 720 7.56 -15.65 20.20
N PHE A 721 8.50 -14.75 20.46
CA PHE A 721 9.83 -14.80 19.82
C PHE A 721 10.96 -15.26 20.73
N VAL A 722 10.86 -15.08 22.04
CA VAL A 722 11.93 -15.43 23.00
C VAL A 722 11.55 -16.69 23.76
N ALA A 723 10.45 -16.67 24.51
CA ALA A 723 10.04 -17.82 25.34
C ALA A 723 9.75 -19.09 24.52
N ALA A 724 9.26 -18.95 23.29
CA ALA A 724 9.05 -20.08 22.38
C ALA A 724 10.34 -20.66 21.79
N ARG A 725 11.51 -20.01 21.96
CA ARG A 725 12.82 -20.50 21.53
C ARG A 725 13.58 -21.22 22.66
N GLU A 726 13.23 -20.95 23.93
CA GLU A 726 13.81 -21.71 25.03
C GLU A 726 13.34 -23.17 24.93
N PRO A 727 14.25 -24.15 24.86
CA PRO A 727 13.85 -25.54 24.89
C PRO A 727 13.12 -25.79 26.22
N GLN A 728 11.84 -26.22 26.14
CA GLN A 728 11.11 -26.67 27.32
C GLN A 728 12.04 -27.61 28.06
N ALA A 729 12.55 -27.20 29.23
CA ALA A 729 13.32 -28.06 30.11
C ALA A 729 12.47 -29.32 30.34
N ALA A 730 12.98 -30.45 29.91
CA ALA A 730 12.34 -31.74 30.07
C ALA A 730 11.86 -31.84 31.52
N PRO A 731 10.62 -32.26 31.79
CA PRO A 731 10.14 -32.43 33.15
C PRO A 731 11.14 -33.37 33.84
N GLN A 732 11.74 -32.91 34.92
CA GLN A 732 12.62 -33.73 35.74
C GLN A 732 11.84 -35.00 36.08
N SER A 733 12.30 -36.14 35.52
CA SER A 733 11.80 -37.46 35.89
C SER A 733 12.02 -37.60 37.39
N ASN A 734 10.96 -37.60 38.18
CA ASN A 734 10.94 -38.01 39.55
C ASN A 734 11.59 -39.39 39.60
N GLN A 735 12.85 -39.43 40.04
CA GLN A 735 13.51 -40.66 40.46
C GLN A 735 12.69 -41.20 41.65
N VAL A 736 11.96 -42.26 41.41
CA VAL A 736 11.39 -43.08 42.46
C VAL A 736 12.54 -43.74 43.22
N PRO A 737 12.68 -43.57 44.54
CA PRO A 737 13.72 -44.24 45.31
C PRO A 737 13.42 -45.74 45.41
N GLY A 738 14.39 -46.52 45.13
CA GLY A 738 14.68 -47.89 45.30
C GLY A 738 13.65 -48.86 45.97
N LEU A 739 13.54 -50.00 45.31
CA LEU A 739 13.29 -51.26 46.00
C LEU A 739 14.45 -52.18 45.62
N GLN A 740 15.31 -52.42 46.63
CA GLN A 740 16.24 -53.55 46.69
C GLN A 740 15.41 -54.79 46.91
N THR A 741 15.52 -55.78 46.08
CA THR A 741 15.81 -57.19 46.35
C THR A 741 16.06 -57.91 45.05
#